data_fe0b5f8dc0903e741e97a3123d85317f
#
_entry.id   fe0b5f8dc0903e741e97a3123d85317f
#
_cell.length_a   1.000
_cell.length_b   1.000
_cell.length_c   1.000
_cell.angle_alpha   90.00
_cell.angle_beta   90.00
_cell.angle_gamma   90.00
#
_symmetry.space_group_name_H-M   'P 1'
#
loop_
_entity.id
_entity.type
_entity.pdbx_description
1 polymer ?
#
loop_
_entity_poly.entity_id
_entity_poly.type
_entity_poly.pdbx_seq_one_letter_code
_entity_poly.pdbx_strand_id
1 'polypeptide(L)'
;MKIINISVRELVEYVLRSGSIDSTFRGTFSMQEGIKAHKKIQDSQGENYTKEVTLKEEVKYRDFVFKIEGRCDGLIQELQGITIDEIKSTARNLGDIEVDYNPLHWAQGQIYGYIYGIQNNLLSINIQLTYVNIEDYEEKRFLKTFSIKELQKFLEGLLDKYLELAELKADIEEKRDISIKSLEFPFKNYRKGQREMAVKVYRTIIDEKRLFVKAPTGIGKTISTIFPAVKSMGEGLAEKIIYLTAKTITRTVAEDTFKMMKEKGLYMKGLTLTAKEKICFNEEVNCTKEGCRFANGYYDRLNMGIVDILKNEDMISREIIERYSRKYDLCPFEFSLDVSIFVDAIICDYNYVFDPRVSLKRYGDEDYKNYIVLIDEAHNLVDRAREMFSSAIEKRKVMDIKKLFKDKDKKLYKTASEINKILIDIRNDDEREYSTYTEKPKDLIIKLVSFTTSAERWLAENPKKHGYNELLDLYFEFNSFIRISKLYDDRFTTFVERSRNDVKIKLFCLDPSKLLNDITKENKATIFFSGTLSPLTYFIDVLGGEESDYKIILKSPYDRENLSLYIYPLSTRYRHRKMTYKDISRMISNTIREHPGNYLIFFPSYSYMNYVYENFLYYNENLKTIIQEKDMSEEDREDFLNNFSKDTEKNVVGFGVMGGIFSEGIDLKGDRLKGAIIVGVGLPQICPERDIIKEYYNEEGKDGYDYSYVYPGMNKVMQAAGRVIRTEDDKGTVVLIDDRFLSQKYLDMMPYEWRHFKVIR
;
A
#
# COMPACT_ATOMS: atom_id res chain seq x y z
N MET A 1 -10.92 35.59 12.81
CA MET A 1 -9.93 34.67 13.42
C MET A 1 -10.02 33.34 12.68
N LYS A 2 -8.90 32.80 12.24
CA LYS A 2 -8.84 31.48 11.59
C LYS A 2 -8.98 30.38 12.65
N ILE A 3 -9.67 29.30 12.31
CA ILE A 3 -9.90 28.15 13.23
C ILE A 3 -8.89 27.06 12.91
N ILE A 4 -8.17 26.55 13.90
CA ILE A 4 -7.25 25.44 13.81
C ILE A 4 -7.76 24.31 14.70
N ASN A 5 -8.11 23.18 14.14
CA ASN A 5 -8.42 21.96 14.88
C ASN A 5 -7.11 21.20 15.14
N ILE A 6 -6.85 20.85 16.40
CA ILE A 6 -5.62 20.13 16.76
C ILE A 6 -5.88 19.22 17.97
N SER A 7 -5.35 17.99 17.91
CA SER A 7 -5.39 17.12 19.08
C SER A 7 -4.29 17.47 20.07
N VAL A 8 -4.54 17.19 21.37
CA VAL A 8 -3.53 17.33 22.42
C VAL A 8 -2.24 16.60 22.04
N ARG A 9 -2.37 15.40 21.53
CA ARG A 9 -1.23 14.57 21.10
C ARG A 9 -0.43 15.21 19.97
N GLU A 10 -1.10 15.68 18.94
CA GLU A 10 -0.45 16.33 17.79
C GLU A 10 0.34 17.57 18.21
N LEU A 11 -0.26 18.45 19.02
CA LEU A 11 0.40 19.65 19.54
C LEU A 11 1.66 19.30 20.34
N VAL A 12 1.54 18.35 21.26
CA VAL A 12 2.64 17.92 22.13
C VAL A 12 3.75 17.24 21.33
N GLU A 13 3.41 16.32 20.42
CA GLU A 13 4.40 15.62 19.60
C GLU A 13 5.12 16.58 18.66
N TYR A 14 4.43 17.50 18.03
CA TYR A 14 5.06 18.47 17.13
C TYR A 14 6.05 19.37 17.86
N VAL A 15 5.66 19.90 19.04
CA VAL A 15 6.46 20.92 19.73
C VAL A 15 7.59 20.34 20.57
N LEU A 16 7.38 19.18 21.20
CA LEU A 16 8.28 18.65 22.23
C LEU A 16 9.00 17.36 21.85
N ARG A 17 8.68 16.75 20.72
CA ARG A 17 9.37 15.56 20.26
C ARG A 17 10.81 15.91 19.90
N SER A 18 11.76 15.16 20.45
CA SER A 18 13.19 15.43 20.30
C SER A 18 13.99 14.12 20.21
N GLY A 19 15.26 14.22 19.82
CA GLY A 19 16.20 13.11 19.77
C GLY A 19 16.23 12.38 18.43
N SER A 20 16.65 11.13 18.46
CA SER A 20 17.00 10.33 17.27
C SER A 20 15.91 9.36 16.87
N ILE A 21 15.85 9.04 15.57
CA ILE A 21 15.22 7.78 15.14
C ILE A 21 16.05 6.66 15.76
N ASP A 22 15.38 5.82 16.46
CA ASP A 22 15.98 4.65 17.08
C ASP A 22 15.18 3.42 16.65
N SER A 23 15.71 2.74 15.65
CA SER A 23 15.22 1.42 15.25
C SER A 23 15.90 0.29 16.01
N THR A 24 16.72 0.63 17.02
CA THR A 24 17.08 -0.38 18.00
C THR A 24 15.77 -0.91 18.55
N PHE A 25 15.70 -2.21 18.55
CA PHE A 25 14.50 -2.94 18.89
C PHE A 25 13.96 -2.47 20.25
N ARG A 26 12.94 -1.64 20.23
CA ARG A 26 12.07 -1.39 21.37
C ARG A 26 10.93 -2.38 21.19
N GLY A 27 10.90 -3.41 22.03
CA GLY A 27 9.91 -4.47 21.93
C GLY A 27 8.55 -3.92 21.51
N THR A 28 8.04 -4.35 20.38
CA THR A 28 6.67 -4.06 19.96
C THR A 28 5.74 -4.93 20.79
N PHE A 29 5.77 -4.74 22.11
CA PHE A 29 4.67 -5.20 22.92
C PHE A 29 3.40 -4.69 22.26
N SER A 30 2.51 -5.61 21.98
CA SER A 30 1.42 -5.32 21.09
C SER A 30 0.64 -4.15 21.65
N MET A 31 0.22 -3.23 20.80
CA MET A 31 -0.73 -2.17 21.13
C MET A 31 -1.90 -2.72 21.99
N GLN A 32 -2.25 -4.01 21.78
CA GLN A 32 -3.24 -4.74 22.55
C GLN A 32 -2.83 -5.03 24.00
N GLU A 33 -1.55 -5.28 24.27
CA GLU A 33 -1.07 -5.46 25.67
C GLU A 33 -1.03 -4.13 26.40
N GLY A 34 -0.63 -3.05 25.69
CA GLY A 34 -0.77 -1.69 26.20
C GLY A 34 -2.22 -1.35 26.56
N ILE A 35 -3.16 -1.59 25.63
CA ILE A 35 -4.60 -1.39 25.88
C ILE A 35 -5.11 -2.26 27.04
N LYS A 36 -4.69 -3.52 27.13
CA LYS A 36 -5.05 -4.40 28.27
C LYS A 36 -4.49 -3.88 29.57
N ALA A 37 -3.24 -3.40 29.59
CA ALA A 37 -2.63 -2.83 30.78
C ALA A 37 -3.35 -1.56 31.23
N HIS A 38 -3.66 -0.62 30.32
CA HIS A 38 -4.49 0.55 30.61
C HIS A 38 -5.84 0.15 31.20
N LYS A 39 -6.57 -0.75 30.52
CA LYS A 39 -7.88 -1.21 30.98
C LYS A 39 -7.81 -1.87 32.36
N LYS A 40 -6.78 -2.68 32.62
CA LYS A 40 -6.61 -3.32 33.92
C LYS A 40 -6.40 -2.30 35.04
N ILE A 41 -5.58 -1.26 34.78
CA ILE A 41 -5.40 -0.17 35.76
C ILE A 41 -6.72 0.59 35.95
N GLN A 42 -7.38 0.97 34.86
CA GLN A 42 -8.68 1.67 34.94
C GLN A 42 -9.76 0.83 35.64
N ASP A 43 -9.77 -0.50 35.46
CA ASP A 43 -10.74 -1.41 36.10
C ASP A 43 -10.42 -1.66 37.58
N SER A 44 -9.20 -1.43 38.03
CA SER A 44 -8.77 -1.59 39.42
C SER A 44 -9.09 -0.36 40.30
N GLN A 45 -9.48 0.78 39.69
CA GLN A 45 -9.77 2.02 40.40
C GLN A 45 -11.15 1.97 41.08
N GLY A 46 -11.34 2.81 42.13
CA GLY A 46 -12.58 2.94 42.88
C GLY A 46 -13.68 3.75 42.17
N GLU A 47 -14.80 3.95 42.84
CA GLU A 47 -15.99 4.67 42.34
C GLU A 47 -15.72 6.15 42.03
N ASN A 48 -14.67 6.73 42.57
CA ASN A 48 -14.24 8.11 42.30
C ASN A 48 -13.43 8.28 41.02
N TYR A 49 -13.24 7.21 40.22
CA TYR A 49 -12.48 7.23 38.98
C TYR A 49 -13.39 7.20 37.75
N THR A 50 -13.31 8.23 36.91
CA THR A 50 -14.01 8.28 35.61
C THR A 50 -13.01 7.99 34.47
N LYS A 51 -13.27 6.94 33.69
CA LYS A 51 -12.41 6.48 32.56
C LYS A 51 -12.66 7.27 31.31
N GLU A 52 -11.60 7.44 30.49
CA GLU A 52 -11.71 7.87 29.08
C GLU A 52 -12.48 9.19 28.91
N VAL A 53 -12.10 10.25 29.63
CA VAL A 53 -12.80 11.53 29.62
C VAL A 53 -12.38 12.35 28.39
N THR A 54 -13.32 12.63 27.48
CA THR A 54 -13.10 13.51 26.34
C THR A 54 -13.15 14.98 26.78
N LEU A 55 -12.09 15.71 26.46
CA LEU A 55 -11.90 17.11 26.80
C LEU A 55 -11.73 17.93 25.53
N LYS A 56 -12.46 19.04 25.40
CA LYS A 56 -12.42 19.96 24.24
C LYS A 56 -12.45 21.39 24.74
N GLU A 57 -11.60 22.25 24.18
CA GLU A 57 -11.58 23.69 24.55
C GLU A 57 -11.24 24.54 23.34
N GLU A 58 -11.84 25.74 23.27
CA GLU A 58 -11.54 26.75 22.28
C GLU A 58 -10.64 27.84 22.86
N VAL A 59 -9.38 27.81 22.53
CA VAL A 59 -8.37 28.73 23.02
C VAL A 59 -8.12 29.82 21.97
N LYS A 60 -8.46 31.06 22.30
CA LYS A 60 -8.11 32.23 21.47
C LYS A 60 -6.66 32.59 21.74
N TYR A 61 -5.83 32.53 20.71
CA TYR A 61 -4.44 32.90 20.79
C TYR A 61 -4.01 33.65 19.53
N ARG A 62 -3.60 34.91 19.69
CA ARG A 62 -3.33 35.87 18.60
C ARG A 62 -4.50 35.92 17.60
N ASP A 63 -4.25 35.69 16.30
CA ASP A 63 -5.25 35.74 15.21
C ASP A 63 -6.00 34.43 14.99
N PHE A 64 -5.80 33.43 15.86
CA PHE A 64 -6.35 32.08 15.74
C PHE A 64 -7.30 31.73 16.90
N VAL A 65 -8.20 30.80 16.57
CA VAL A 65 -8.96 30.03 17.56
C VAL A 65 -8.51 28.58 17.43
N PHE A 66 -7.74 28.10 18.42
CA PHE A 66 -7.34 26.70 18.49
C PHE A 66 -8.44 25.88 19.16
N LYS A 67 -9.03 24.95 18.41
CA LYS A 67 -9.94 23.93 18.95
C LYS A 67 -9.10 22.73 19.32
N ILE A 68 -8.77 22.65 20.61
CA ILE A 68 -7.91 21.62 21.16
C ILE A 68 -8.80 20.53 21.73
N GLU A 69 -8.62 19.29 21.26
CA GLU A 69 -9.36 18.14 21.78
C GLU A 69 -8.45 16.96 22.10
N GLY A 70 -8.91 16.13 23.03
CA GLY A 70 -8.25 14.87 23.34
C GLY A 70 -9.02 14.11 24.41
N ARG A 71 -8.54 12.91 24.69
CA ARG A 71 -9.15 12.01 25.66
C ARG A 71 -8.11 11.62 26.71
N CYS A 72 -8.30 12.04 27.97
CA CYS A 72 -7.44 11.60 29.06
C CYS A 72 -7.85 10.22 29.56
N ASP A 73 -6.88 9.44 30.03
CA ASP A 73 -7.11 8.05 30.45
C ASP A 73 -8.01 7.95 31.68
N GLY A 74 -7.91 8.92 32.60
CA GLY A 74 -8.74 8.93 33.82
C GLY A 74 -8.84 10.28 34.50
N LEU A 75 -9.94 10.41 35.25
CA LEU A 75 -10.21 11.53 36.14
C LEU A 75 -10.55 11.00 37.55
N ILE A 76 -9.78 11.41 38.54
CA ILE A 76 -10.00 11.04 39.94
C ILE A 76 -10.61 12.24 40.67
N GLN A 77 -11.76 12.04 41.35
CA GLN A 77 -12.46 13.06 42.12
C GLN A 77 -12.41 12.69 43.61
N GLU A 78 -11.66 13.47 44.41
CA GLU A 78 -11.51 13.28 45.83
C GLU A 78 -11.86 14.55 46.61
N LEU A 79 -12.10 14.41 47.92
CA LEU A 79 -12.37 15.55 48.80
C LEU A 79 -11.21 16.58 48.82
N GLN A 80 -9.99 16.13 48.52
CA GLN A 80 -8.78 16.95 48.53
C GLN A 80 -8.46 17.59 47.19
N GLY A 81 -9.24 17.30 46.13
CA GLY A 81 -9.05 17.87 44.79
C GLY A 81 -9.32 16.89 43.66
N ILE A 82 -9.08 17.39 42.47
CA ILE A 82 -9.27 16.64 41.21
C ILE A 82 -7.90 16.31 40.63
N THR A 83 -7.76 15.07 40.13
CA THR A 83 -6.52 14.59 39.50
C THR A 83 -6.81 14.06 38.09
N ILE A 84 -6.08 14.56 37.09
CA ILE A 84 -6.00 13.94 35.78
C ILE A 84 -4.98 12.80 35.85
N ASP A 85 -5.37 11.60 35.45
CA ASP A 85 -4.51 10.42 35.41
C ASP A 85 -4.20 10.07 33.95
N GLU A 86 -2.93 10.08 33.62
CA GLU A 86 -2.40 9.73 32.29
C GLU A 86 -1.60 8.42 32.42
N ILE A 87 -2.12 7.33 31.82
CA ILE A 87 -1.57 6.00 31.96
C ILE A 87 -0.61 5.70 30.80
N LYS A 88 0.55 5.16 31.09
CA LYS A 88 1.56 4.77 30.09
C LYS A 88 2.04 3.36 30.35
N SER A 89 1.81 2.46 29.39
CA SER A 89 2.33 1.11 29.44
C SER A 89 3.81 1.07 29.04
N THR A 90 4.58 0.22 29.69
CA THR A 90 6.02 0.04 29.43
C THR A 90 6.44 -1.41 29.66
N ALA A 91 7.46 -1.85 28.91
CA ALA A 91 8.17 -3.10 29.15
C ALA A 91 9.45 -2.91 29.97
N ARG A 92 9.81 -1.66 30.29
CA ARG A 92 11.01 -1.37 31.07
C ARG A 92 10.76 -1.63 32.55
N ASN A 93 11.85 -1.91 33.26
CA ASN A 93 11.80 -1.97 34.71
C ASN A 93 11.34 -0.61 35.25
N LEU A 94 10.29 -0.61 36.07
CA LEU A 94 9.73 0.60 36.70
C LEU A 94 10.75 1.30 37.59
N GLY A 95 11.75 0.59 38.09
CA GLY A 95 12.88 1.17 38.84
C GLY A 95 13.65 2.21 38.05
N ASP A 96 13.78 2.02 36.75
CA ASP A 96 14.55 2.88 35.82
C ASP A 96 13.76 4.10 35.34
N ILE A 97 12.49 4.22 35.71
CA ILE A 97 11.62 5.34 35.33
C ILE A 97 11.63 6.40 36.42
N GLU A 98 12.21 7.54 36.11
CA GLU A 98 12.23 8.72 36.98
C GLU A 98 11.09 9.69 36.61
N VAL A 99 10.85 10.68 37.46
CA VAL A 99 9.74 11.67 37.33
C VAL A 99 9.82 12.47 36.01
N ASP A 100 11.00 12.68 35.49
CA ASP A 100 11.31 13.42 34.23
C ASP A 100 11.62 12.51 33.04
N TYR A 101 11.32 11.23 33.16
CA TYR A 101 11.60 10.20 32.14
C TYR A 101 11.14 10.58 30.74
N ASN A 102 9.93 11.15 30.62
CA ASN A 102 9.39 11.58 29.33
C ASN A 102 8.55 12.88 29.46
N PRO A 103 9.08 14.03 29.00
CA PRO A 103 8.36 15.30 29.04
C PRO A 103 7.04 15.32 28.28
N LEU A 104 6.89 14.50 27.20
CA LEU A 104 5.67 14.44 26.39
C LEU A 104 4.48 13.93 27.22
N HIS A 105 4.70 12.97 28.12
CA HIS A 105 3.65 12.42 28.98
C HIS A 105 3.11 13.46 29.96
N TRP A 106 4.02 14.24 30.58
CA TRP A 106 3.61 15.36 31.43
C TRP A 106 2.85 16.43 30.65
N ALA A 107 3.31 16.75 29.44
CA ALA A 107 2.68 17.76 28.62
C ALA A 107 1.24 17.40 28.23
N GLN A 108 0.95 16.14 27.92
CA GLN A 108 -0.41 15.67 27.66
C GLN A 108 -1.30 15.89 28.89
N GLY A 109 -0.88 15.40 30.05
CA GLY A 109 -1.61 15.60 31.32
C GLY A 109 -1.80 17.08 31.67
N GLN A 110 -0.80 17.94 31.43
CA GLN A 110 -0.89 19.37 31.67
C GLN A 110 -1.94 20.07 30.80
N ILE A 111 -2.05 19.71 29.52
CA ILE A 111 -3.08 20.27 28.64
C ILE A 111 -4.47 19.76 29.06
N TYR A 112 -4.63 18.50 29.40
CA TYR A 112 -5.89 17.97 29.92
C TYR A 112 -6.27 18.65 31.23
N GLY A 113 -5.30 18.85 32.15
CA GLY A 113 -5.49 19.58 33.38
C GLY A 113 -5.93 21.02 33.16
N TYR A 114 -5.35 21.71 32.20
CA TYR A 114 -5.78 23.06 31.80
C TYR A 114 -7.23 23.08 31.35
N ILE A 115 -7.58 22.22 30.37
CA ILE A 115 -8.93 22.20 29.79
C ILE A 115 -9.97 21.90 30.87
N TYR A 116 -9.76 20.86 31.67
CA TYR A 116 -10.68 20.48 32.71
C TYR A 116 -10.79 21.58 33.83
N GLY A 117 -9.63 22.17 34.16
CA GLY A 117 -9.58 23.20 35.21
C GLY A 117 -10.32 24.48 34.82
N ILE A 118 -10.21 24.94 33.56
CA ILE A 118 -10.95 26.10 33.06
C ILE A 118 -12.45 25.80 33.05
N GLN A 119 -12.87 24.66 32.56
CA GLN A 119 -14.29 24.28 32.41
C GLN A 119 -14.99 24.16 33.80
N ASN A 120 -14.22 23.83 34.82
CA ASN A 120 -14.75 23.65 36.20
C ASN A 120 -14.37 24.78 37.16
N ASN A 121 -13.81 25.91 36.67
CA ASN A 121 -13.40 27.07 37.46
C ASN A 121 -12.46 26.72 38.63
N LEU A 122 -11.52 25.78 38.43
CA LEU A 122 -10.57 25.38 39.45
C LEU A 122 -9.43 26.40 39.58
N LEU A 123 -8.83 26.49 40.76
CA LEU A 123 -7.60 27.29 40.97
C LEU A 123 -6.33 26.46 40.71
N SER A 124 -6.40 25.17 41.04
CA SER A 124 -5.32 24.21 40.86
C SER A 124 -5.88 22.82 40.57
N ILE A 125 -5.05 21.96 39.97
CA ILE A 125 -5.38 20.59 39.66
C ILE A 125 -4.15 19.70 39.81
N ASN A 126 -4.37 18.47 40.18
CA ASN A 126 -3.33 17.46 40.23
C ASN A 126 -3.21 16.74 38.88
N ILE A 127 -1.98 16.40 38.50
CA ILE A 127 -1.67 15.59 37.30
C ILE A 127 -0.87 14.40 37.80
N GLN A 128 -1.35 13.22 37.49
CA GLN A 128 -0.70 11.95 37.77
C GLN A 128 -0.26 11.28 36.50
N LEU A 129 0.98 10.79 36.49
CA LEU A 129 1.47 9.86 35.50
C LEU A 129 1.52 8.47 36.08
N THR A 130 0.76 7.52 35.52
CA THR A 130 0.72 6.13 35.96
C THR A 130 1.44 5.27 34.94
N TYR A 131 2.68 4.83 35.25
CA TYR A 131 3.40 3.86 34.44
C TYR A 131 3.02 2.45 34.86
N VAL A 132 2.61 1.61 33.92
CA VAL A 132 2.24 0.21 34.16
C VAL A 132 3.16 -0.70 33.35
N ASN A 133 3.79 -1.65 34.04
CA ASN A 133 4.54 -2.71 33.41
C ASN A 133 3.57 -3.71 32.77
N ILE A 134 3.79 -4.05 31.49
CA ILE A 134 2.89 -4.93 30.74
C ILE A 134 3.08 -6.42 31.05
N GLU A 135 4.20 -6.83 31.68
CA GLU A 135 4.48 -8.24 32.04
C GLU A 135 3.77 -8.66 33.32
N ASP A 136 3.89 -7.87 34.37
CA ASP A 136 3.39 -8.17 35.73
C ASP A 136 2.26 -7.26 36.18
N TYR A 137 2.02 -6.15 35.43
CA TYR A 137 1.05 -5.11 35.74
C TYR A 137 1.37 -4.34 37.04
N GLU A 138 2.62 -4.38 37.51
CA GLU A 138 3.06 -3.44 38.53
C GLU A 138 2.96 -2.01 38.01
N GLU A 139 2.71 -1.07 38.95
CA GLU A 139 2.54 0.34 38.61
C GLU A 139 3.47 1.25 39.41
N LYS A 140 3.87 2.35 38.80
CA LYS A 140 4.61 3.44 39.44
C LYS A 140 3.94 4.75 39.10
N ARG A 141 3.58 5.51 40.15
CA ARG A 141 2.84 6.76 40.01
C ARG A 141 3.69 7.95 40.37
N PHE A 142 3.55 9.03 39.63
CA PHE A 142 4.15 10.34 39.90
C PHE A 142 3.04 11.37 39.92
N LEU A 143 2.98 12.18 40.96
CA LEU A 143 1.95 13.20 41.18
C LEU A 143 2.59 14.58 41.26
N LYS A 144 2.03 15.56 40.53
CA LYS A 144 2.38 16.97 40.60
C LYS A 144 1.12 17.81 40.62
N THR A 145 1.14 18.89 41.41
CA THR A 145 0.05 19.88 41.48
C THR A 145 0.46 21.13 40.70
N PHE A 146 -0.45 21.63 39.88
CA PHE A 146 -0.25 22.84 39.08
C PHE A 146 -1.42 23.82 39.33
N SER A 147 -1.11 25.11 39.38
CA SER A 147 -2.14 26.14 39.27
C SER A 147 -2.62 26.23 37.80
N ILE A 148 -3.87 26.60 37.60
CA ILE A 148 -4.42 26.76 36.24
C ILE A 148 -3.66 27.87 35.47
N LYS A 149 -3.13 28.87 36.14
CA LYS A 149 -2.28 29.91 35.52
C LYS A 149 -0.95 29.36 35.01
N GLU A 150 -0.33 28.43 35.71
CA GLU A 150 0.89 27.76 35.24
C GLU A 150 0.59 26.91 33.99
N LEU A 151 -0.51 26.16 34.01
CA LEU A 151 -0.95 25.35 32.89
C LEU A 151 -1.32 26.19 31.66
N GLN A 152 -1.96 27.35 31.86
CA GLN A 152 -2.23 28.32 30.79
C GLN A 152 -0.95 28.82 30.15
N LYS A 153 0.01 29.27 30.96
CA LYS A 153 1.31 29.74 30.46
C LYS A 153 2.08 28.64 29.72
N PHE A 154 1.98 27.41 30.19
CA PHE A 154 2.58 26.25 29.52
C PHE A 154 1.95 26.03 28.13
N LEU A 155 0.61 26.01 28.05
CA LEU A 155 -0.10 25.85 26.78
C LEU A 155 0.22 27.01 25.81
N GLU A 156 0.20 28.28 26.28
CA GLU A 156 0.58 29.43 25.49
C GLU A 156 1.99 29.29 24.90
N GLY A 157 2.95 28.77 25.68
CA GLY A 157 4.30 28.48 25.21
C GLY A 157 4.39 27.37 24.16
N LEU A 158 3.48 26.39 24.18
CA LEU A 158 3.37 25.39 23.12
C LEU A 158 2.75 26.01 21.85
N LEU A 159 1.70 26.80 22.00
CA LEU A 159 1.03 27.47 20.87
C LEU A 159 1.97 28.48 20.18
N ASP A 160 2.83 29.18 20.92
CA ASP A 160 3.85 30.06 20.31
C ASP A 160 4.79 29.31 19.39
N LYS A 161 5.23 28.10 19.78
CA LYS A 161 6.11 27.26 18.96
C LYS A 161 5.40 26.59 17.78
N TYR A 162 4.09 26.36 17.92
CA TYR A 162 3.27 25.77 16.86
C TYR A 162 2.80 26.82 15.84
N LEU A 163 2.81 28.11 16.21
CA LEU A 163 2.19 29.20 15.47
C LEU A 163 2.68 29.29 14.02
N GLU A 164 4.00 29.19 13.79
CA GLU A 164 4.55 29.25 12.42
C GLU A 164 3.96 28.19 11.49
N LEU A 165 3.81 26.96 11.99
CA LEU A 165 3.17 25.90 11.22
C LEU A 165 1.67 26.15 11.03
N ALA A 166 0.98 26.66 12.07
CA ALA A 166 -0.45 26.98 12.00
C ALA A 166 -0.74 28.06 10.96
N GLU A 167 0.07 29.14 10.93
CA GLU A 167 -0.02 30.19 9.93
C GLU A 167 0.22 29.65 8.52
N LEU A 168 1.26 28.81 8.36
CA LEU A 168 1.60 28.21 7.08
C LEU A 168 0.49 27.28 6.58
N LYS A 169 -0.06 26.40 7.44
CA LYS A 169 -1.20 25.52 7.10
C LYS A 169 -2.41 26.35 6.64
N ALA A 170 -2.79 27.36 7.41
CA ALA A 170 -3.92 28.20 7.10
C ALA A 170 -3.74 28.99 5.79
N ASP A 171 -2.53 29.45 5.47
CA ASP A 171 -2.20 30.11 4.20
C ASP A 171 -2.27 29.13 3.02
N ILE A 172 -1.72 27.93 3.19
CA ILE A 172 -1.77 26.85 2.19
C ILE A 172 -3.22 26.48 1.88
N GLU A 173 -4.04 26.24 2.90
CA GLU A 173 -5.44 25.86 2.73
C GLU A 173 -6.26 26.96 2.02
N GLU A 174 -6.09 28.22 2.41
CA GLU A 174 -6.77 29.37 1.78
C GLU A 174 -6.38 29.50 0.30
N LYS A 175 -5.09 29.45 -0.02
CA LYS A 175 -4.58 29.51 -1.39
C LYS A 175 -5.06 28.34 -2.22
N ARG A 176 -5.03 27.13 -1.64
CA ARG A 176 -5.55 25.91 -2.26
C ARG A 176 -7.01 26.08 -2.65
N ASP A 177 -7.86 26.43 -1.71
CA ASP A 177 -9.31 26.50 -1.92
C ASP A 177 -9.68 27.59 -2.93
N ILE A 178 -9.01 28.76 -2.90
CA ILE A 178 -9.18 29.81 -3.90
C ILE A 178 -8.77 29.30 -5.29
N SER A 179 -7.64 28.65 -5.39
CA SER A 179 -7.11 28.12 -6.67
C SER A 179 -8.01 27.03 -7.26
N ILE A 180 -8.54 26.13 -6.41
CA ILE A 180 -9.44 25.05 -6.85
C ILE A 180 -10.76 25.61 -7.39
N LYS A 181 -11.32 26.65 -6.76
CA LYS A 181 -12.58 27.29 -7.25
C LYS A 181 -12.44 27.78 -8.66
N SER A 182 -11.33 28.43 -9.00
CA SER A 182 -11.06 28.98 -10.34
C SER A 182 -10.48 27.94 -11.32
N LEU A 183 -10.10 26.75 -10.86
CA LEU A 183 -9.47 25.75 -11.71
C LEU A 183 -10.42 25.22 -12.76
N GLU A 184 -10.08 25.40 -14.04
CA GLU A 184 -10.77 24.81 -15.18
C GLU A 184 -10.14 23.46 -15.54
N PHE A 185 -10.88 22.64 -16.30
CA PHE A 185 -10.37 21.39 -16.83
C PHE A 185 -9.14 21.66 -17.72
N PRO A 186 -7.98 20.96 -17.51
CA PRO A 186 -6.72 21.34 -18.14
C PRO A 186 -6.67 21.25 -19.66
N PHE A 187 -7.59 20.48 -20.26
CA PHE A 187 -7.67 20.31 -21.71
C PHE A 187 -8.81 21.14 -22.30
N LYS A 188 -8.64 21.55 -23.56
CA LYS A 188 -9.64 22.33 -24.28
C LYS A 188 -11.02 21.64 -24.36
N ASN A 189 -11.00 20.32 -24.56
CA ASN A 189 -12.22 19.50 -24.65
C ASN A 189 -12.06 18.19 -23.89
N TYR A 190 -13.16 17.67 -23.39
CA TYR A 190 -13.20 16.30 -22.86
C TYR A 190 -13.18 15.28 -24.00
N ARG A 191 -12.42 14.22 -23.84
CA ARG A 191 -12.54 13.04 -24.71
C ARG A 191 -13.88 12.34 -24.46
N LYS A 192 -14.32 11.53 -25.43
CA LYS A 192 -15.53 10.72 -25.29
C LYS A 192 -15.44 9.83 -24.05
N GLY A 193 -16.47 9.84 -23.19
CA GLY A 193 -16.52 9.11 -21.93
C GLY A 193 -15.73 9.74 -20.78
N GLN A 194 -14.81 10.66 -21.03
CA GLN A 194 -13.97 11.27 -20.00
C GLN A 194 -14.81 12.12 -19.02
N ARG A 195 -15.71 12.95 -19.55
CA ARG A 195 -16.63 13.76 -18.71
C ARG A 195 -17.57 12.87 -17.90
N GLU A 196 -18.09 11.80 -18.51
CA GLU A 196 -18.97 10.84 -17.83
C GLU A 196 -18.28 10.21 -16.61
N MET A 197 -17.01 9.81 -16.78
CA MET A 197 -16.18 9.30 -15.69
C MET A 197 -16.00 10.35 -14.59
N ALA A 198 -15.60 11.57 -14.94
CA ALA A 198 -15.35 12.64 -13.98
C ALA A 198 -16.61 12.98 -13.17
N VAL A 199 -17.78 13.09 -13.82
CA VAL A 199 -19.06 13.32 -13.15
C VAL A 199 -19.41 12.17 -12.20
N LYS A 200 -19.18 10.92 -12.61
CA LYS A 200 -19.47 9.76 -11.76
C LYS A 200 -18.54 9.69 -10.54
N VAL A 201 -17.26 10.01 -10.72
CA VAL A 201 -16.29 10.12 -9.61
C VAL A 201 -16.74 11.20 -8.62
N TYR A 202 -17.05 12.40 -9.11
CA TYR A 202 -17.50 13.51 -8.27
C TYR A 202 -18.76 13.15 -7.48
N ARG A 203 -19.75 12.54 -8.14
CA ARG A 203 -20.97 12.08 -7.48
C ARG A 203 -20.70 11.01 -6.42
N THR A 204 -19.77 10.12 -6.69
CA THR A 204 -19.35 9.08 -5.73
C THR A 204 -18.80 9.70 -4.45
N ILE A 205 -18.04 10.80 -4.57
CA ILE A 205 -17.48 11.51 -3.42
C ILE A 205 -18.60 12.21 -2.61
N ILE A 206 -19.58 12.84 -3.27
CA ILE A 206 -20.74 13.43 -2.60
C ILE A 206 -21.55 12.37 -1.83
N ASP A 207 -21.79 11.23 -2.47
CA ASP A 207 -22.64 10.16 -1.94
C ASP A 207 -21.88 9.25 -0.94
N GLU A 208 -20.60 9.52 -0.67
CA GLU A 208 -19.71 8.76 0.26
C GLU A 208 -19.69 7.26 -0.05
N LYS A 209 -19.46 6.93 -1.32
CA LYS A 209 -19.54 5.55 -1.83
C LYS A 209 -18.24 5.08 -2.45
N ARG A 210 -18.28 3.84 -2.94
CA ARG A 210 -17.23 3.27 -3.78
C ARG A 210 -17.68 3.23 -5.23
N LEU A 211 -16.72 3.28 -6.15
CA LEU A 211 -16.97 3.24 -7.58
C LEU A 211 -16.01 2.28 -8.27
N PHE A 212 -16.54 1.38 -9.08
CA PHE A 212 -15.78 0.48 -9.93
C PHE A 212 -15.86 0.91 -11.38
N VAL A 213 -14.72 1.26 -11.97
CA VAL A 213 -14.63 1.84 -13.32
C VAL A 213 -13.83 0.93 -14.25
N LYS A 214 -14.48 0.35 -15.25
CA LYS A 214 -13.80 -0.20 -16.42
C LYS A 214 -13.69 0.89 -17.47
N ALA A 215 -12.47 1.43 -17.68
CA ALA A 215 -12.22 2.52 -18.62
C ALA A 215 -11.05 2.17 -19.54
N PRO A 216 -11.25 2.13 -20.87
CA PRO A 216 -10.23 1.78 -21.85
C PRO A 216 -8.97 2.65 -21.73
N THR A 217 -7.85 2.15 -22.26
CA THR A 217 -6.63 2.95 -22.41
C THR A 217 -6.90 4.19 -23.25
N GLY A 218 -6.17 5.28 -22.98
CA GLY A 218 -6.26 6.52 -23.75
C GLY A 218 -7.44 7.44 -23.43
N ILE A 219 -8.42 7.01 -22.62
CA ILE A 219 -9.54 7.88 -22.22
C ILE A 219 -9.10 9.01 -21.27
N GLY A 220 -7.91 8.92 -20.67
CA GLY A 220 -7.44 9.89 -19.68
C GLY A 220 -7.98 9.58 -18.28
N LYS A 221 -7.88 8.32 -17.85
CA LYS A 221 -8.34 7.85 -16.52
C LYS A 221 -7.84 8.70 -15.38
N THR A 222 -6.53 8.99 -15.36
CA THR A 222 -5.85 9.69 -14.27
C THR A 222 -6.43 11.09 -14.05
N ILE A 223 -6.56 11.89 -15.10
CA ILE A 223 -7.15 13.24 -14.98
C ILE A 223 -8.65 13.18 -14.65
N SER A 224 -9.37 12.17 -15.17
CA SER A 224 -10.79 11.97 -14.91
C SER A 224 -11.12 11.52 -13.48
N THR A 225 -10.11 11.08 -12.73
CA THR A 225 -10.24 10.76 -11.30
C THR A 225 -9.67 11.85 -10.42
N ILE A 226 -8.48 12.37 -10.72
CA ILE A 226 -7.82 13.40 -9.92
C ILE A 226 -8.55 14.75 -9.99
N PHE A 227 -8.94 15.22 -11.18
CA PHE A 227 -9.60 16.52 -11.32
C PHE A 227 -10.89 16.65 -10.50
N PRO A 228 -11.87 15.72 -10.57
CA PRO A 228 -13.07 15.80 -9.74
C PRO A 228 -12.78 15.62 -8.24
N ALA A 229 -11.76 14.84 -7.87
CA ALA A 229 -11.33 14.72 -6.48
C ALA A 229 -10.76 16.05 -5.96
N VAL A 230 -9.91 16.73 -6.73
CA VAL A 230 -9.42 18.08 -6.40
C VAL A 230 -10.57 19.07 -6.29
N LYS A 231 -11.52 19.07 -7.25
CA LYS A 231 -12.68 19.98 -7.20
C LYS A 231 -13.52 19.77 -5.93
N SER A 232 -13.71 18.53 -5.49
CA SER A 232 -14.46 18.21 -4.26
C SER A 232 -13.77 18.74 -2.99
N MET A 233 -12.44 18.78 -2.95
CA MET A 233 -11.70 19.38 -1.84
C MET A 233 -11.97 20.88 -1.71
N GLY A 234 -12.00 21.62 -2.82
CA GLY A 234 -12.31 23.06 -2.82
C GLY A 234 -13.73 23.40 -2.36
N GLU A 235 -14.61 22.41 -2.27
CA GLU A 235 -15.96 22.51 -1.70
C GLU A 235 -16.05 21.97 -0.27
N GLY A 236 -14.91 21.60 0.32
CA GLY A 236 -14.84 21.08 1.68
C GLY A 236 -15.41 19.66 1.86
N LEU A 237 -15.57 18.90 0.77
CA LEU A 237 -16.11 17.54 0.81
C LEU A 237 -15.07 16.49 1.23
N ALA A 238 -13.78 16.79 1.08
CA ALA A 238 -12.67 15.93 1.46
C ALA A 238 -11.43 16.74 1.83
N GLU A 239 -10.57 16.16 2.64
CA GLU A 239 -9.34 16.80 3.14
C GLU A 239 -8.08 16.36 2.38
N LYS A 240 -8.05 15.12 1.91
CA LYS A 240 -6.85 14.53 1.31
C LYS A 240 -7.17 13.55 0.19
N ILE A 241 -6.28 13.48 -0.79
CA ILE A 241 -6.32 12.49 -1.87
C ILE A 241 -5.17 11.51 -1.70
N ILE A 242 -5.45 10.21 -1.72
CA ILE A 242 -4.45 9.15 -1.76
C ILE A 242 -4.56 8.45 -3.12
N TYR A 243 -3.57 8.64 -3.97
CA TYR A 243 -3.49 7.99 -5.28
C TYR A 243 -2.59 6.76 -5.20
N LEU A 244 -3.18 5.60 -5.39
CA LEU A 244 -2.53 4.32 -5.25
C LEU A 244 -2.15 3.72 -6.60
N THR A 245 -0.90 3.30 -6.74
CA THR A 245 -0.41 2.65 -7.95
C THR A 245 0.74 1.68 -7.65
N ALA A 246 0.75 0.53 -8.32
CA ALA A 246 1.80 -0.48 -8.16
C ALA A 246 3.06 -0.23 -9.01
N LYS A 247 3.05 0.77 -9.94
CA LYS A 247 4.10 0.92 -10.96
C LYS A 247 4.65 2.32 -11.02
N THR A 248 5.97 2.42 -11.28
CA THR A 248 6.67 3.70 -11.43
C THR A 248 6.10 4.55 -12.57
N ILE A 249 5.76 3.96 -13.72
CA ILE A 249 5.24 4.70 -14.88
C ILE A 249 3.87 5.33 -14.58
N THR A 250 2.97 4.61 -13.92
CA THR A 250 1.66 5.17 -13.55
C THR A 250 1.78 6.22 -12.46
N ARG A 251 2.81 6.15 -11.61
CA ARG A 251 3.19 7.17 -10.65
C ARG A 251 3.53 8.49 -11.36
N THR A 252 4.43 8.43 -12.36
CA THR A 252 4.82 9.60 -13.15
C THR A 252 3.62 10.24 -13.85
N VAL A 253 2.69 9.45 -14.38
CA VAL A 253 1.45 9.98 -14.99
C VAL A 253 0.59 10.75 -13.99
N ALA A 254 0.50 10.30 -12.75
CA ALA A 254 -0.20 11.03 -11.70
C ALA A 254 0.51 12.33 -11.33
N GLU A 255 1.84 12.30 -11.16
CA GLU A 255 2.67 13.49 -10.92
C GLU A 255 2.51 14.52 -12.05
N ASP A 256 2.59 14.09 -13.31
CA ASP A 256 2.42 14.97 -14.47
C ASP A 256 1.00 15.55 -14.55
N THR A 257 -0.02 14.82 -14.09
CA THR A 257 -1.38 15.31 -14.01
C THR A 257 -1.50 16.46 -13.00
N PHE A 258 -0.89 16.35 -11.82
CA PHE A 258 -0.84 17.45 -10.85
C PHE A 258 -0.03 18.64 -11.38
N LYS A 259 1.13 18.41 -12.03
CA LYS A 259 1.93 19.46 -12.65
C LYS A 259 1.15 20.22 -13.71
N MET A 260 0.42 19.49 -14.58
CA MET A 260 -0.44 20.11 -15.60
C MET A 260 -1.53 20.99 -14.99
N MET A 261 -2.15 20.57 -13.91
CA MET A 261 -3.14 21.38 -13.19
C MET A 261 -2.49 22.60 -12.51
N LYS A 262 -1.26 22.46 -11.98
CA LYS A 262 -0.48 23.57 -11.45
C LYS A 262 -0.21 24.64 -12.52
N GLU A 263 0.14 24.25 -13.75
CA GLU A 263 0.31 25.17 -14.89
C GLU A 263 -1.00 25.90 -15.25
N LYS A 264 -2.15 25.36 -14.85
CA LYS A 264 -3.48 25.97 -14.99
C LYS A 264 -3.93 26.75 -13.74
N GLY A 265 -3.03 26.96 -12.78
CA GLY A 265 -3.27 27.77 -11.60
C GLY A 265 -3.64 27.04 -10.32
N LEU A 266 -3.61 25.70 -10.31
CA LEU A 266 -3.79 24.93 -9.07
C LEU A 266 -2.64 25.20 -8.10
N TYR A 267 -2.94 25.60 -6.89
CA TYR A 267 -2.03 25.62 -5.75
C TYR A 267 -2.42 24.47 -4.80
N MET A 268 -1.57 23.46 -4.69
CA MET A 268 -1.82 22.27 -3.89
C MET A 268 -0.51 21.60 -3.51
N LYS A 269 -0.42 21.06 -2.31
CA LYS A 269 0.75 20.28 -1.86
C LYS A 269 0.56 18.81 -2.16
N GLY A 270 1.47 18.23 -2.93
CA GLY A 270 1.48 16.81 -3.27
C GLY A 270 2.81 16.16 -2.94
N LEU A 271 2.77 14.89 -2.56
CA LEU A 271 3.95 14.11 -2.20
C LEU A 271 3.94 12.74 -2.88
N THR A 272 5.07 12.34 -3.43
CA THR A 272 5.29 10.95 -3.89
C THR A 272 6.12 10.17 -2.87
N LEU A 273 5.54 9.13 -2.26
CA LEU A 273 6.24 8.24 -1.35
C LEU A 273 7.09 7.22 -2.10
N THR A 274 8.32 7.03 -1.62
CA THR A 274 9.27 6.05 -2.15
C THR A 274 9.61 5.03 -1.07
N ALA A 275 9.70 3.76 -1.45
CA ALA A 275 10.05 2.68 -0.52
C ALA A 275 11.43 2.91 0.13
N LYS A 276 11.57 2.46 1.38
CA LYS A 276 12.75 2.71 2.22
C LYS A 276 14.05 2.25 1.55
N GLU A 277 14.03 1.07 0.95
CA GLU A 277 15.19 0.47 0.28
C GLU A 277 15.67 1.27 -0.93
N LYS A 278 14.76 2.05 -1.55
CA LYS A 278 15.07 2.85 -2.75
C LYS A 278 15.52 4.27 -2.42
N ILE A 279 15.15 4.80 -1.23
CA ILE A 279 15.42 6.20 -0.87
C ILE A 279 16.49 6.34 0.22
N CYS A 280 16.85 5.24 0.89
CA CYS A 280 17.86 5.25 1.94
C CYS A 280 19.22 5.68 1.36
N PHE A 281 19.93 6.58 2.07
CA PHE A 281 21.25 7.02 1.66
C PHE A 281 22.37 6.05 2.03
N ASN A 282 22.10 5.08 2.90
CA ASN A 282 23.06 4.06 3.29
C ASN A 282 22.88 2.82 2.40
N GLU A 283 23.97 2.16 2.05
CA GLU A 283 23.94 0.88 1.31
C GLU A 283 23.18 -0.21 2.09
N GLU A 284 23.40 -0.27 3.41
CA GLU A 284 22.66 -1.12 4.32
C GLU A 284 21.76 -0.28 5.23
N VAL A 285 20.51 -0.72 5.40
CA VAL A 285 19.55 -0.05 6.26
C VAL A 285 19.91 -0.25 7.73
N ASN A 286 20.48 0.78 8.36
CA ASN A 286 20.81 0.79 9.77
C ASN A 286 20.31 2.09 10.41
N CYS A 287 19.08 2.08 10.93
CA CYS A 287 18.41 3.26 11.47
C CYS A 287 18.64 3.42 12.98
N THR A 288 19.89 3.47 13.41
CA THR A 288 20.27 3.68 14.81
C THR A 288 21.00 5.00 14.97
N LYS A 289 20.98 5.55 16.17
CA LYS A 289 21.68 6.79 16.55
C LYS A 289 23.17 6.77 16.16
N GLU A 290 23.84 5.61 16.36
CA GLU A 290 25.27 5.45 16.06
C GLU A 290 25.53 4.98 14.62
N GLY A 291 24.55 4.31 14.00
CA GLY A 291 24.71 3.68 12.68
C GLY A 291 24.30 4.56 11.51
N CYS A 292 23.55 5.65 11.76
CA CYS A 292 23.06 6.50 10.70
C CYS A 292 23.06 7.98 11.10
N ARG A 293 23.84 8.78 10.40
CA ARG A 293 23.90 10.24 10.57
C ARG A 293 22.51 10.88 10.49
N PHE A 294 21.68 10.43 9.56
CA PHE A 294 20.36 10.99 9.31
C PHE A 294 19.31 10.57 10.33
N ALA A 295 19.58 9.52 11.12
CA ALA A 295 18.75 9.11 12.23
C ALA A 295 19.11 9.84 13.53
N ASN A 296 20.39 10.22 13.71
CA ASN A 296 20.87 10.88 14.90
C ASN A 296 20.32 12.31 14.99
N GLY A 297 19.64 12.66 16.10
CA GLY A 297 19.02 13.97 16.32
C GLY A 297 17.96 14.35 15.26
N TYR A 298 17.29 13.37 14.68
CA TYR A 298 16.31 13.57 13.60
C TYR A 298 15.17 14.51 14.01
N TYR A 299 14.57 14.27 15.18
CA TYR A 299 13.41 15.06 15.63
C TYR A 299 13.79 16.49 16.03
N ASP A 300 15.04 16.73 16.40
CA ASP A 300 15.54 18.07 16.75
C ASP A 300 15.59 19.01 15.52
N ARG A 301 15.65 18.44 14.32
CA ARG A 301 15.76 19.17 13.05
C ARG A 301 14.51 19.06 12.16
N LEU A 302 13.59 18.14 12.49
CA LEU A 302 12.44 17.79 11.67
C LEU A 302 11.56 19.00 11.33
N ASN A 303 11.17 19.78 12.36
CA ASN A 303 10.23 20.89 12.19
C ASN A 303 10.73 21.97 11.23
N MET A 304 12.04 22.28 11.27
CA MET A 304 12.67 23.21 10.31
C MET A 304 12.57 22.68 8.88
N GLY A 305 12.80 21.38 8.70
CA GLY A 305 12.70 20.73 7.39
C GLY A 305 11.25 20.73 6.86
N ILE A 306 10.27 20.45 7.72
CA ILE A 306 8.84 20.48 7.37
C ILE A 306 8.40 21.88 6.94
N VAL A 307 8.69 22.90 7.73
CA VAL A 307 8.30 24.27 7.42
C VAL A 307 8.94 24.75 6.11
N ASP A 308 10.23 24.47 5.93
CA ASP A 308 10.96 24.91 4.74
C ASP A 308 10.46 24.23 3.45
N ILE A 309 10.24 22.91 3.47
CA ILE A 309 9.74 22.20 2.29
C ILE A 309 8.31 22.62 1.94
N LEU A 310 7.43 22.82 2.93
CA LEU A 310 6.05 23.27 2.70
C LEU A 310 5.97 24.71 2.18
N LYS A 311 6.90 25.58 2.58
CA LYS A 311 6.97 26.96 2.07
C LYS A 311 7.39 27.03 0.60
N ASN A 312 8.31 26.17 0.19
CA ASN A 312 9.02 26.32 -1.08
C ASN A 312 8.62 25.33 -2.18
N GLU A 313 8.00 24.20 -1.81
CA GLU A 313 7.67 23.14 -2.76
C GLU A 313 6.18 22.84 -2.79
N ASP A 314 5.63 22.61 -3.99
CA ASP A 314 4.23 22.24 -4.18
C ASP A 314 4.09 20.75 -4.50
N MET A 315 4.86 20.24 -5.47
CA MET A 315 4.89 18.82 -5.83
C MET A 315 6.21 18.20 -5.39
N ILE A 316 6.18 17.47 -4.28
CA ILE A 316 7.35 16.94 -3.59
C ILE A 316 7.65 15.54 -4.14
N SER A 317 8.63 15.49 -5.04
CA SER A 317 9.15 14.24 -5.61
C SER A 317 10.22 13.60 -4.69
N ARG A 318 10.70 12.41 -5.09
CA ARG A 318 11.83 11.75 -4.44
C ARG A 318 13.06 12.64 -4.36
N GLU A 319 13.44 13.30 -5.46
CA GLU A 319 14.62 14.14 -5.55
C GLU A 319 14.51 15.35 -4.63
N ILE A 320 13.32 15.91 -4.48
CA ILE A 320 13.04 17.01 -3.56
C ILE A 320 13.22 16.52 -2.10
N ILE A 321 12.64 15.40 -1.74
CA ILE A 321 12.84 14.80 -0.40
C ILE A 321 14.32 14.56 -0.12
N GLU A 322 15.05 13.96 -1.06
CA GLU A 322 16.48 13.72 -0.90
C GLU A 322 17.29 15.02 -0.71
N ARG A 323 16.95 16.08 -1.46
CA ARG A 323 17.59 17.40 -1.36
C ARG A 323 17.40 18.03 0.03
N TYR A 324 16.15 18.06 0.54
CA TYR A 324 15.87 18.61 1.86
C TYR A 324 16.41 17.73 2.98
N SER A 325 16.39 16.41 2.79
CA SER A 325 16.99 15.46 3.73
C SER A 325 18.50 15.69 3.89
N ARG A 326 19.22 15.98 2.80
CA ARG A 326 20.63 16.34 2.87
C ARG A 326 20.86 17.72 3.51
N LYS A 327 19.96 18.68 3.23
CA LYS A 327 20.04 20.05 3.79
C LYS A 327 19.92 20.07 5.31
N TYR A 328 19.05 19.22 5.86
CA TYR A 328 18.72 19.20 7.29
C TYR A 328 19.24 17.96 8.03
N ASP A 329 20.05 17.13 7.41
CA ASP A 329 20.51 15.84 7.95
C ASP A 329 19.35 14.96 8.45
N LEU A 330 18.29 14.81 7.64
CA LEU A 330 17.08 14.02 7.95
C LEU A 330 17.09 12.69 7.20
N CYS A 331 16.56 11.62 7.82
CA CYS A 331 16.31 10.37 7.12
C CYS A 331 15.26 10.60 6.02
N PRO A 332 15.57 10.36 4.72
CA PRO A 332 14.64 10.70 3.64
C PRO A 332 13.34 9.91 3.68
N PHE A 333 13.38 8.66 4.14
CA PHE A 333 12.19 7.84 4.27
C PHE A 333 11.26 8.36 5.37
N GLU A 334 11.77 8.52 6.60
CA GLU A 334 10.97 9.02 7.73
C GLU A 334 10.50 10.46 7.48
N PHE A 335 11.34 11.30 6.86
CA PHE A 335 10.97 12.67 6.50
C PHE A 335 9.81 12.70 5.49
N SER A 336 9.82 11.81 4.48
CA SER A 336 8.69 11.71 3.55
C SER A 336 7.38 11.31 4.26
N LEU A 337 7.46 10.42 5.25
CA LEU A 337 6.30 10.03 6.05
C LEU A 337 5.82 11.15 6.97
N ASP A 338 6.72 11.95 7.57
CA ASP A 338 6.33 13.09 8.40
C ASP A 338 5.73 14.22 7.54
N VAL A 339 6.30 14.51 6.37
CA VAL A 339 5.75 15.49 5.41
C VAL A 339 4.37 15.07 4.90
N SER A 340 4.11 13.74 4.76
CA SER A 340 2.84 13.22 4.24
C SER A 340 1.62 13.68 5.06
N ILE A 341 1.81 13.98 6.34
CA ILE A 341 0.76 14.47 7.24
C ILE A 341 0.23 15.85 6.76
N PHE A 342 1.09 16.69 6.21
CA PHE A 342 0.83 18.09 5.91
C PHE A 342 0.50 18.39 4.45
N VAL A 343 0.49 17.39 3.58
CA VAL A 343 0.17 17.56 2.16
C VAL A 343 -1.27 17.18 1.84
N ASP A 344 -1.81 17.76 0.77
CA ASP A 344 -3.18 17.54 0.29
C ASP A 344 -3.32 16.25 -0.53
N ALA A 345 -2.25 15.83 -1.21
CA ALA A 345 -2.25 14.63 -2.04
C ALA A 345 -1.02 13.76 -1.81
N ILE A 346 -1.22 12.44 -1.77
CA ILE A 346 -0.15 11.45 -1.65
C ILE A 346 -0.25 10.47 -2.81
N ILE A 347 0.85 10.27 -3.52
CA ILE A 347 1.00 9.23 -4.54
C ILE A 347 1.89 8.13 -3.96
N CYS A 348 1.38 6.91 -3.82
CA CYS A 348 2.11 5.81 -3.19
C CYS A 348 1.71 4.42 -3.71
N ASP A 349 2.41 3.38 -3.23
CA ASP A 349 2.08 1.98 -3.50
C ASP A 349 0.88 1.52 -2.65
N TYR A 350 0.16 0.50 -3.11
CA TYR A 350 -0.98 -0.11 -2.40
C TYR A 350 -0.66 -0.50 -0.95
N ASN A 351 0.59 -0.91 -0.68
CA ASN A 351 1.04 -1.35 0.63
C ASN A 351 0.82 -0.28 1.70
N TYR A 352 0.93 1.01 1.35
CA TYR A 352 0.77 2.11 2.30
C TYR A 352 -0.66 2.26 2.84
N VAL A 353 -1.66 1.67 2.18
CA VAL A 353 -3.05 1.67 2.65
C VAL A 353 -3.48 0.28 3.10
N PHE A 354 -3.15 -0.77 2.35
CA PHE A 354 -3.73 -2.09 2.54
C PHE A 354 -2.87 -3.07 3.36
N ASP A 355 -1.52 -2.94 3.37
CA ASP A 355 -0.68 -3.89 4.09
C ASP A 355 -0.71 -3.61 5.60
N PRO A 356 -1.22 -4.52 6.44
CA PRO A 356 -1.30 -4.33 7.88
C PRO A 356 0.07 -4.15 8.56
N ARG A 357 1.17 -4.49 7.85
CA ARG A 357 2.56 -4.35 8.34
C ARG A 357 3.12 -2.96 8.09
N VAL A 358 2.71 -2.29 6.99
CA VAL A 358 3.36 -1.10 6.42
C VAL A 358 2.42 0.11 6.35
N SER A 359 1.10 -0.11 6.47
CA SER A 359 0.09 0.96 6.34
C SER A 359 0.47 2.23 7.11
N LEU A 360 0.09 3.39 6.58
CA LEU A 360 0.40 4.72 7.12
C LEU A 360 -0.22 4.91 8.53
N LYS A 361 0.38 4.26 9.53
CA LYS A 361 -0.09 4.30 10.95
C LYS A 361 0.08 5.65 11.63
N ARG A 362 0.68 6.63 10.96
CA ARG A 362 0.80 8.01 11.44
C ARG A 362 -0.53 8.76 11.38
N TYR A 363 -1.47 8.28 10.57
CA TYR A 363 -2.85 8.77 10.55
C TYR A 363 -3.67 8.06 11.63
N GLY A 364 -4.58 8.78 12.27
CA GLY A 364 -5.59 8.18 13.13
C GLY A 364 -6.60 7.35 12.33
N ASP A 365 -7.26 6.39 12.95
CA ASP A 365 -8.30 5.58 12.28
C ASP A 365 -9.48 6.44 11.78
N GLU A 366 -9.70 7.62 12.38
CA GLU A 366 -10.76 8.55 11.98
C GLU A 366 -10.39 9.45 10.80
N ASP A 367 -9.10 9.62 10.48
CA ASP A 367 -8.64 10.52 9.42
C ASP A 367 -9.09 10.05 8.04
N TYR A 368 -9.13 8.74 7.80
CA TYR A 368 -9.52 8.16 6.51
C TYR A 368 -10.96 8.48 6.10
N LYS A 369 -11.85 8.81 7.04
CA LYS A 369 -13.24 9.21 6.74
C LYS A 369 -13.36 10.45 5.88
N ASN A 370 -12.32 11.29 5.86
CA ASN A 370 -12.23 12.51 5.06
C ASN A 370 -11.34 12.36 3.83
N TYR A 371 -10.82 11.15 3.54
CA TYR A 371 -9.87 10.93 2.45
C TYR A 371 -10.52 10.26 1.25
N ILE A 372 -10.13 10.72 0.05
CA ILE A 372 -10.48 10.08 -1.21
C ILE A 372 -9.34 9.16 -1.62
N VAL A 373 -9.65 7.88 -1.84
CA VAL A 373 -8.67 6.88 -2.28
C VAL A 373 -8.91 6.53 -3.74
N LEU A 374 -7.94 6.81 -4.59
CA LEU A 374 -7.95 6.55 -6.03
C LEU A 374 -7.02 5.38 -6.33
N ILE A 375 -7.56 4.25 -6.79
CA ILE A 375 -6.81 3.01 -6.99
C ILE A 375 -6.65 2.76 -8.49
N ASP A 376 -5.49 3.14 -9.01
CA ASP A 376 -5.16 2.93 -10.42
C ASP A 376 -4.69 1.50 -10.67
N GLU A 377 -4.98 0.98 -11.86
CA GLU A 377 -4.73 -0.40 -12.27
C GLU A 377 -5.21 -1.40 -11.21
N ALA A 378 -6.43 -1.18 -10.71
CA ALA A 378 -7.03 -1.89 -9.58
C ALA A 378 -7.08 -3.43 -9.75
N HIS A 379 -6.96 -3.94 -10.99
CA HIS A 379 -6.83 -5.36 -11.25
C HIS A 379 -5.61 -6.01 -10.58
N ASN A 380 -4.54 -5.24 -10.34
CA ASN A 380 -3.33 -5.72 -9.67
C ASN A 380 -3.56 -5.88 -8.14
N LEU A 381 -4.52 -5.16 -7.58
CA LEU A 381 -4.76 -5.19 -6.14
C LEU A 381 -5.21 -6.58 -5.65
N VAL A 382 -5.87 -7.39 -6.47
CA VAL A 382 -6.39 -8.71 -6.08
C VAL A 382 -5.27 -9.65 -5.61
N ASP A 383 -4.28 -9.90 -6.47
CA ASP A 383 -3.16 -10.79 -6.12
C ASP A 383 -2.26 -10.13 -5.06
N ARG A 384 -2.04 -8.81 -5.13
CA ARG A 384 -1.30 -8.05 -4.12
C ARG A 384 -1.96 -8.12 -2.74
N ALA A 385 -3.28 -8.03 -2.65
CA ALA A 385 -4.01 -8.14 -1.39
C ALA A 385 -3.89 -9.55 -0.79
N ARG A 386 -3.99 -10.62 -1.61
CA ARG A 386 -3.71 -11.98 -1.14
C ARG A 386 -2.31 -12.11 -0.53
N GLU A 387 -1.29 -11.50 -1.16
CA GLU A 387 0.07 -11.49 -0.62
C GLU A 387 0.19 -10.68 0.67
N MET A 388 -0.40 -9.46 0.72
CA MET A 388 -0.37 -8.59 1.90
C MET A 388 -1.03 -9.24 3.12
N PHE A 389 -2.12 -9.98 2.90
CA PHE A 389 -2.85 -10.68 3.95
C PHE A 389 -2.40 -12.13 4.16
N SER A 390 -1.27 -12.54 3.60
CA SER A 390 -0.66 -13.84 3.83
C SER A 390 0.68 -13.72 4.54
N SER A 391 1.06 -14.77 5.28
CA SER A 391 2.38 -14.86 5.92
C SER A 391 2.82 -16.32 6.01
N ALA A 392 4.13 -16.55 5.95
CA ALA A 392 4.68 -17.89 5.97
C ALA A 392 5.84 -18.03 6.96
N ILE A 393 6.08 -19.25 7.43
CA ILE A 393 7.21 -19.63 8.27
C ILE A 393 7.91 -20.84 7.64
N GLU A 394 9.24 -20.79 7.60
CA GLU A 394 10.08 -21.86 7.09
C GLU A 394 10.92 -22.48 8.22
N LYS A 395 10.88 -23.81 8.35
CA LYS A 395 11.61 -24.55 9.37
C LYS A 395 13.12 -24.27 9.31
N ARG A 396 13.69 -24.12 8.13
CA ARG A 396 15.12 -23.86 7.93
C ARG A 396 15.58 -22.64 8.72
N LYS A 397 14.87 -21.51 8.63
CA LYS A 397 15.19 -20.27 9.35
C LYS A 397 15.15 -20.45 10.87
N VAL A 398 14.17 -21.23 11.38
CA VAL A 398 14.08 -21.58 12.80
C VAL A 398 15.27 -22.41 13.24
N MET A 399 15.71 -23.36 12.42
CA MET A 399 16.88 -24.19 12.70
C MET A 399 18.18 -23.39 12.75
N ASP A 400 18.34 -22.41 11.88
CA ASP A 400 19.53 -21.57 11.84
C ASP A 400 19.62 -20.70 13.10
N ILE A 401 18.53 -20.10 13.54
CA ILE A 401 18.45 -19.36 14.81
C ILE A 401 18.67 -20.31 16.01
N LYS A 402 18.06 -21.48 16.02
CA LYS A 402 18.30 -22.48 17.08
C LYS A 402 19.77 -22.81 17.23
N LYS A 403 20.50 -23.06 16.11
CA LYS A 403 21.95 -23.34 16.14
C LYS A 403 22.73 -22.14 16.66
N LEU A 404 22.40 -20.94 16.19
CA LEU A 404 23.08 -19.70 16.53
C LEU A 404 22.99 -19.35 18.02
N PHE A 405 21.87 -19.69 18.68
CA PHE A 405 21.57 -19.33 20.07
C PHE A 405 21.79 -20.48 21.08
N LYS A 406 22.28 -21.65 20.64
CA LYS A 406 22.46 -22.82 21.51
C LYS A 406 23.24 -22.54 22.81
N ASP A 407 24.32 -21.78 22.70
CA ASP A 407 25.20 -21.44 23.82
C ASP A 407 25.13 -19.95 24.22
N LYS A 408 24.24 -19.14 23.59
CA LYS A 408 24.12 -17.71 23.83
C LYS A 408 22.92 -17.34 24.70
N ASP A 409 21.75 -17.97 24.46
CA ASP A 409 20.54 -17.71 25.24
C ASP A 409 19.69 -19.00 25.37
N LYS A 410 19.57 -19.50 26.61
CA LYS A 410 18.84 -20.74 26.90
C LYS A 410 17.36 -20.66 26.57
N LYS A 411 16.73 -19.47 26.75
CA LYS A 411 15.29 -19.28 26.55
C LYS A 411 14.96 -19.23 25.06
N LEU A 412 15.74 -18.51 24.26
CA LEU A 412 15.63 -18.49 22.81
C LEU A 412 15.89 -19.88 22.21
N TYR A 413 16.95 -20.56 22.64
CA TYR A 413 17.24 -21.91 22.18
C TYR A 413 16.10 -22.88 22.50
N LYS A 414 15.51 -22.79 23.71
CA LYS A 414 14.40 -23.66 24.13
C LYS A 414 13.17 -23.40 23.28
N THR A 415 12.74 -22.14 23.15
CA THR A 415 11.53 -21.77 22.38
C THR A 415 11.69 -22.09 20.89
N ALA A 416 12.85 -21.82 20.29
CA ALA A 416 13.16 -22.23 18.91
C ALA A 416 13.14 -23.75 18.74
N SER A 417 13.59 -24.51 19.78
CA SER A 417 13.54 -25.97 19.75
C SER A 417 12.11 -26.51 19.81
N GLU A 418 11.25 -25.89 20.61
CA GLU A 418 9.83 -26.26 20.72
C GLU A 418 9.11 -25.97 19.38
N ILE A 419 9.34 -24.80 18.77
CA ILE A 419 8.81 -24.45 17.44
C ILE A 419 9.28 -25.46 16.39
N ASN A 420 10.60 -25.75 16.36
CA ASN A 420 11.14 -26.71 15.41
C ASN A 420 10.52 -28.10 15.57
N LYS A 421 10.22 -28.52 16.80
CA LYS A 421 9.53 -29.80 17.07
C LYS A 421 8.13 -29.79 16.43
N ILE A 422 7.32 -28.77 16.67
CA ILE A 422 5.98 -28.63 16.08
C ILE A 422 6.07 -28.65 14.55
N LEU A 423 7.05 -27.94 13.96
CA LEU A 423 7.26 -27.94 12.51
C LEU A 423 7.64 -29.32 11.96
N ILE A 424 8.41 -30.11 12.71
CA ILE A 424 8.74 -31.51 12.36
C ILE A 424 7.48 -32.37 12.45
N ASP A 425 6.70 -32.24 13.51
CA ASP A 425 5.46 -33.01 13.71
C ASP A 425 4.48 -32.71 12.55
N ILE A 426 4.25 -31.45 12.18
CA ILE A 426 3.43 -31.06 11.03
C ILE A 426 3.98 -31.59 9.69
N ARG A 427 5.32 -31.62 9.54
CA ARG A 427 5.93 -32.21 8.34
C ARG A 427 5.62 -33.70 8.22
N ASN A 428 5.66 -34.42 9.33
CA ASN A 428 5.53 -35.87 9.38
C ASN A 428 4.07 -36.35 9.46
N ASP A 429 3.12 -35.45 9.68
CA ASP A 429 1.69 -35.74 9.80
C ASP A 429 1.08 -36.23 8.47
N ASP A 430 1.68 -35.88 7.34
CA ASP A 430 1.20 -36.21 6.01
C ASP A 430 2.37 -36.45 5.05
N GLU A 431 2.24 -37.48 4.20
CA GLU A 431 3.25 -37.81 3.18
C GLU A 431 3.14 -36.99 1.90
N ARG A 432 2.02 -36.29 1.71
CA ARG A 432 1.79 -35.45 0.53
C ARG A 432 2.76 -34.27 0.50
N GLU A 433 3.19 -33.89 -0.68
CA GLU A 433 4.09 -32.75 -0.89
C GLU A 433 3.46 -31.44 -0.37
N TYR A 434 2.14 -31.32 -0.49
CA TYR A 434 1.38 -30.21 0.08
C TYR A 434 0.04 -30.65 0.65
N SER A 435 -0.46 -29.90 1.64
CA SER A 435 -1.79 -30.09 2.23
C SER A 435 -2.36 -28.78 2.75
N THR A 436 -3.67 -28.75 2.93
CA THR A 436 -4.43 -27.60 3.42
C THR A 436 -5.22 -27.97 4.66
N TYR A 437 -5.34 -27.04 5.59
CA TYR A 437 -6.14 -27.19 6.80
C TYR A 437 -7.00 -25.93 6.98
N THR A 438 -8.25 -26.13 7.37
CA THR A 438 -9.21 -25.03 7.61
C THR A 438 -8.92 -24.24 8.87
N GLU A 439 -8.26 -24.88 9.86
CA GLU A 439 -7.88 -24.23 11.11
C GLU A 439 -6.46 -23.65 11.07
N LYS A 440 -6.28 -22.55 11.78
CA LYS A 440 -4.92 -22.00 12.03
C LYS A 440 -4.17 -22.86 13.02
N PRO A 441 -2.83 -22.94 12.91
CA PRO A 441 -2.00 -23.78 13.77
C PRO A 441 -1.83 -23.15 15.16
N LYS A 442 -2.80 -23.35 16.06
CA LYS A 442 -2.90 -22.70 17.38
C LYS A 442 -1.67 -22.90 18.24
N ASP A 443 -1.18 -24.14 18.33
CA ASP A 443 0.00 -24.48 19.15
C ASP A 443 1.27 -23.81 18.63
N LEU A 444 1.45 -23.76 17.32
CA LEU A 444 2.55 -23.03 16.70
C LEU A 444 2.46 -21.53 17.05
N ILE A 445 1.31 -20.92 16.89
CA ILE A 445 1.11 -19.48 17.17
C ILE A 445 1.46 -19.17 18.64
N ILE A 446 1.03 -19.98 19.60
CA ILE A 446 1.36 -19.80 21.03
C ILE A 446 2.89 -19.81 21.23
N LYS A 447 3.60 -20.74 20.57
CA LYS A 447 5.06 -20.82 20.69
C LYS A 447 5.77 -19.68 19.98
N LEU A 448 5.22 -19.19 18.87
CA LEU A 448 5.73 -17.97 18.19
C LEU A 448 5.63 -16.76 19.11
N VAL A 449 4.52 -16.56 19.79
CA VAL A 449 4.36 -15.47 20.77
C VAL A 449 5.39 -15.58 21.90
N SER A 450 5.60 -16.78 22.44
CA SER A 450 6.63 -17.00 23.48
C SER A 450 8.05 -16.73 22.98
N PHE A 451 8.33 -17.11 21.72
CA PHE A 451 9.63 -16.84 21.10
C PHE A 451 9.83 -15.33 20.87
N THR A 452 8.85 -14.62 20.29
CA THR A 452 8.95 -13.20 20.01
C THR A 452 9.18 -12.40 21.30
N THR A 453 8.49 -12.72 22.39
CA THR A 453 8.75 -12.12 23.72
C THR A 453 10.20 -12.32 24.18
N SER A 454 10.77 -13.53 23.96
CA SER A 454 12.15 -13.81 24.33
C SER A 454 13.16 -13.11 23.41
N ALA A 455 12.84 -13.05 22.11
CA ALA A 455 13.64 -12.36 21.11
C ALA A 455 13.69 -10.84 21.37
N GLU A 456 12.56 -10.26 21.74
CA GLU A 456 12.46 -8.86 22.11
C GLU A 456 13.43 -8.46 23.22
N ARG A 457 13.41 -9.22 24.32
CA ARG A 457 14.31 -8.97 25.43
C ARG A 457 15.77 -9.05 24.99
N TRP A 458 16.13 -10.14 24.27
CA TRP A 458 17.51 -10.34 23.86
C TRP A 458 17.99 -9.26 22.87
N LEU A 459 17.17 -8.87 21.90
CA LEU A 459 17.47 -7.80 20.94
C LEU A 459 17.66 -6.45 21.65
N ALA A 460 16.82 -6.12 22.63
CA ALA A 460 16.94 -4.90 23.40
C ALA A 460 18.24 -4.85 24.24
N GLU A 461 18.63 -5.97 24.85
CA GLU A 461 19.81 -6.05 25.71
C GLU A 461 21.14 -6.23 24.94
N ASN A 462 21.10 -6.65 23.68
CA ASN A 462 22.28 -7.06 22.92
C ASN A 462 22.40 -6.40 21.53
N PRO A 463 22.29 -5.07 21.40
CA PRO A 463 22.44 -4.39 20.13
C PRO A 463 23.83 -4.67 19.52
N LYS A 464 23.88 -4.93 18.21
CA LYS A 464 25.12 -5.19 17.44
C LYS A 464 25.89 -6.49 17.78
N LYS A 465 25.36 -7.38 18.62
CA LYS A 465 25.98 -8.69 18.83
C LYS A 465 25.77 -9.63 17.64
N HIS A 466 26.67 -10.54 17.45
CA HIS A 466 26.57 -11.59 16.42
C HIS A 466 25.26 -12.37 16.57
N GLY A 467 24.47 -12.42 15.52
CA GLY A 467 23.13 -13.05 15.50
C GLY A 467 21.98 -12.04 15.66
N TYR A 468 22.31 -10.74 15.79
CA TYR A 468 21.29 -9.69 15.98
C TYR A 468 20.40 -9.57 14.75
N ASN A 469 20.96 -9.44 13.55
CA ASN A 469 20.19 -9.24 12.32
C ASN A 469 19.37 -10.49 11.97
N GLU A 470 19.96 -11.67 12.08
CA GLU A 470 19.28 -12.93 11.81
C GLU A 470 18.09 -13.17 12.75
N LEU A 471 18.25 -12.80 14.04
CA LEU A 471 17.16 -12.89 15.00
C LEU A 471 16.08 -11.82 14.73
N LEU A 472 16.48 -10.62 14.36
CA LEU A 472 15.58 -9.52 14.04
C LEU A 472 14.70 -9.86 12.82
N ASP A 473 15.28 -10.44 11.77
CA ASP A 473 14.55 -10.87 10.57
C ASP A 473 13.51 -11.94 10.93
N LEU A 474 13.91 -12.98 11.67
CA LEU A 474 12.98 -14.02 12.09
C LEU A 474 11.90 -13.48 13.03
N TYR A 475 12.25 -12.53 13.90
CA TYR A 475 11.30 -11.84 14.77
C TYR A 475 10.21 -11.11 13.97
N PHE A 476 10.59 -10.37 12.91
CA PHE A 476 9.60 -9.70 12.05
C PHE A 476 8.74 -10.70 11.28
N GLU A 477 9.30 -11.81 10.79
CA GLU A 477 8.53 -12.85 10.13
C GLU A 477 7.49 -13.47 11.08
N PHE A 478 7.89 -13.77 12.32
CA PHE A 478 6.96 -14.32 13.32
C PHE A 478 5.88 -13.34 13.72
N ASN A 479 6.21 -12.06 13.91
CA ASN A 479 5.20 -11.04 14.17
C ASN A 479 4.23 -10.84 13.00
N SER A 480 4.72 -10.93 11.76
CA SER A 480 3.86 -10.94 10.58
C SER A 480 2.88 -12.11 10.63
N PHE A 481 3.37 -13.33 10.91
CA PHE A 481 2.53 -14.52 11.01
C PHE A 481 1.50 -14.41 12.13
N ILE A 482 1.91 -13.95 13.31
CA ILE A 482 1.02 -13.70 14.45
C ILE A 482 -0.05 -12.66 14.09
N ARG A 483 0.32 -11.58 13.39
CA ARG A 483 -0.61 -10.54 12.95
C ARG A 483 -1.64 -11.09 11.97
N ILE A 484 -1.21 -11.80 10.95
CA ILE A 484 -2.12 -12.42 9.97
C ILE A 484 -3.01 -13.47 10.64
N SER A 485 -2.50 -14.21 11.64
CA SER A 485 -3.31 -15.18 12.38
C SER A 485 -4.53 -14.57 13.12
N LYS A 486 -4.49 -13.24 13.39
CA LYS A 486 -5.62 -12.52 14.00
C LYS A 486 -6.72 -12.17 12.98
N LEU A 487 -6.36 -12.09 11.69
CA LEU A 487 -7.29 -11.84 10.58
C LEU A 487 -7.90 -13.13 10.04
N TYR A 488 -7.40 -14.28 10.47
CA TYR A 488 -7.74 -15.60 9.95
C TYR A 488 -9.20 -15.97 10.25
N ASP A 489 -9.96 -16.23 9.19
CA ASP A 489 -11.33 -16.74 9.20
C ASP A 489 -11.53 -17.79 8.08
N ASP A 490 -12.76 -18.05 7.65
CA ASP A 490 -13.14 -18.99 6.60
C ASP A 490 -12.60 -18.68 5.20
N ARG A 491 -12.11 -17.43 4.97
CA ARG A 491 -11.44 -17.02 3.72
C ARG A 491 -9.94 -17.31 3.70
N PHE A 492 -9.44 -17.99 4.72
CA PHE A 492 -8.06 -18.40 4.82
C PHE A 492 -7.92 -19.91 4.86
N THR A 493 -6.74 -20.39 4.51
CA THR A 493 -6.31 -21.76 4.75
C THR A 493 -4.91 -21.80 5.32
N THR A 494 -4.62 -22.80 6.14
CA THR A 494 -3.25 -23.14 6.53
C THR A 494 -2.67 -24.06 5.47
N PHE A 495 -1.86 -23.51 4.58
CA PHE A 495 -1.17 -24.24 3.52
C PHE A 495 0.19 -24.72 4.01
N VAL A 496 0.42 -26.02 3.91
CA VAL A 496 1.68 -26.69 4.32
C VAL A 496 2.34 -27.29 3.09
N GLU A 497 3.54 -26.81 2.80
CA GLU A 497 4.40 -27.31 1.72
C GLU A 497 5.56 -28.09 2.35
N ARG A 498 5.78 -29.31 1.92
CA ARG A 498 6.77 -30.24 2.44
C ARG A 498 7.86 -30.52 1.43
N SER A 499 9.08 -30.51 1.89
CA SER A 499 10.23 -31.01 1.16
C SER A 499 10.98 -32.04 2.00
N ARG A 500 11.96 -32.72 1.41
CA ARG A 500 12.67 -33.82 2.08
C ARG A 500 13.17 -33.45 3.49
N ASN A 501 13.67 -32.24 3.70
CA ASN A 501 14.27 -31.79 4.96
C ASN A 501 13.66 -30.51 5.53
N ASP A 502 12.66 -29.95 4.87
CA ASP A 502 12.06 -28.66 5.23
C ASP A 502 10.53 -28.70 5.19
N VAL A 503 9.90 -27.77 5.87
CA VAL A 503 8.47 -27.52 5.81
C VAL A 503 8.24 -26.01 5.87
N LYS A 504 7.34 -25.57 5.01
CA LYS A 504 6.84 -24.19 4.98
C LYS A 504 5.37 -24.20 5.34
N ILE A 505 5.00 -23.38 6.31
CA ILE A 505 3.61 -23.20 6.74
C ILE A 505 3.19 -21.79 6.38
N LYS A 506 2.15 -21.65 5.60
CA LYS A 506 1.60 -20.36 5.12
C LYS A 506 0.17 -20.21 5.61
N LEU A 507 -0.11 -19.12 6.31
CA LEU A 507 -1.48 -18.62 6.46
C LEU A 507 -1.83 -17.91 5.15
N PHE A 508 -2.63 -18.58 4.32
CA PHE A 508 -2.88 -18.13 2.96
C PHE A 508 -4.27 -17.53 2.85
N CYS A 509 -4.33 -16.25 2.50
CA CYS A 509 -5.57 -15.54 2.19
C CYS A 509 -6.07 -15.96 0.80
N LEU A 510 -7.17 -16.66 0.72
CA LEU A 510 -7.81 -17.13 -0.51
C LEU A 510 -8.69 -16.04 -1.11
N ASP A 511 -9.44 -15.34 -0.26
CA ASP A 511 -10.33 -14.25 -0.63
C ASP A 511 -10.06 -13.00 0.24
N PRO A 512 -9.47 -11.94 -0.33
CA PRO A 512 -9.20 -10.70 0.38
C PRO A 512 -10.41 -9.75 0.45
N SER A 513 -11.55 -10.10 -0.14
CA SER A 513 -12.69 -9.20 -0.38
C SER A 513 -13.19 -8.49 0.87
N LYS A 514 -13.38 -9.20 1.98
CA LYS A 514 -13.84 -8.60 3.23
C LYS A 514 -12.83 -7.65 3.83
N LEU A 515 -11.55 -8.01 3.83
CA LEU A 515 -10.49 -7.15 4.38
C LEU A 515 -10.35 -5.86 3.56
N LEU A 516 -10.47 -5.96 2.24
CA LEU A 516 -10.50 -4.80 1.35
C LEU A 516 -11.76 -3.96 1.57
N ASN A 517 -12.91 -4.59 1.76
CA ASN A 517 -14.16 -3.91 2.10
C ASN A 517 -14.00 -3.13 3.41
N ASP A 518 -13.53 -3.79 4.47
CA ASP A 518 -13.40 -3.18 5.80
C ASP A 518 -12.48 -1.94 5.78
N ILE A 519 -11.42 -1.94 4.96
CA ILE A 519 -10.53 -0.78 4.81
C ILE A 519 -11.19 0.30 3.93
N THR A 520 -11.82 -0.07 2.82
CA THR A 520 -12.26 0.90 1.81
C THR A 520 -13.60 1.57 2.13
N LYS A 521 -14.45 0.95 2.95
CA LYS A 521 -15.73 1.54 3.39
C LYS A 521 -15.57 2.67 4.40
N GLU A 522 -14.41 2.73 5.09
CA GLU A 522 -14.14 3.81 6.06
C GLU A 522 -13.67 5.10 5.39
N ASN A 523 -13.35 5.08 4.10
CA ASN A 523 -12.91 6.25 3.36
C ASN A 523 -14.09 7.14 2.94
N LYS A 524 -13.86 8.42 2.74
CA LYS A 524 -14.85 9.34 2.15
C LYS A 524 -15.37 8.83 0.82
N ALA A 525 -14.47 8.37 -0.04
CA ALA A 525 -14.80 7.66 -1.27
C ALA A 525 -13.61 6.81 -1.72
N THR A 526 -13.90 5.66 -2.33
CA THR A 526 -12.87 4.81 -2.96
C THR A 526 -13.22 4.54 -4.42
N ILE A 527 -12.28 4.87 -5.33
CA ILE A 527 -12.47 4.73 -6.76
C ILE A 527 -11.49 3.66 -7.29
N PHE A 528 -12.03 2.52 -7.68
CA PHE A 528 -11.27 1.44 -8.35
C PHE A 528 -11.35 1.62 -9.86
N PHE A 529 -10.25 1.81 -10.54
CA PHE A 529 -10.28 1.99 -11.99
C PHE A 529 -9.14 1.26 -12.70
N SER A 530 -9.47 0.72 -13.88
CA SER A 530 -8.50 0.09 -14.78
C SER A 530 -9.09 -0.08 -16.18
N GLY A 531 -8.21 -0.30 -17.16
CA GLY A 531 -8.59 -0.69 -18.53
C GLY A 531 -9.12 -2.10 -18.64
N THR A 532 -8.75 -2.97 -17.72
CA THR A 532 -8.91 -4.41 -17.84
C THR A 532 -9.77 -5.07 -16.74
N LEU A 533 -10.62 -4.31 -16.04
CA LEU A 533 -11.58 -4.87 -15.08
C LEU A 533 -12.67 -5.66 -15.83
N SER A 534 -12.36 -6.84 -16.32
CA SER A 534 -13.28 -7.70 -17.08
C SER A 534 -13.16 -9.18 -16.69
N PRO A 535 -14.28 -9.85 -16.33
CA PRO A 535 -15.60 -9.25 -16.12
C PRO A 535 -15.65 -8.35 -14.88
N LEU A 536 -16.40 -7.25 -14.96
CA LEU A 536 -16.46 -6.28 -13.86
C LEU A 536 -17.07 -6.90 -12.58
N THR A 537 -17.99 -7.82 -12.72
CA THR A 537 -18.61 -8.55 -11.60
C THR A 537 -17.60 -9.34 -10.76
N TYR A 538 -16.64 -10.01 -11.41
CA TYR A 538 -15.55 -10.69 -10.72
C TYR A 538 -14.72 -9.70 -9.89
N PHE A 539 -14.33 -8.56 -10.48
CA PHE A 539 -13.52 -7.58 -9.75
C PHE A 539 -14.29 -6.91 -8.61
N ILE A 540 -15.58 -6.62 -8.78
CA ILE A 540 -16.42 -6.12 -7.69
C ILE A 540 -16.41 -7.12 -6.52
N ASP A 541 -16.59 -8.39 -6.82
CA ASP A 541 -16.65 -9.47 -5.83
C ASP A 541 -15.31 -9.59 -5.06
N VAL A 542 -14.20 -9.78 -5.76
CA VAL A 542 -12.89 -10.02 -5.11
C VAL A 542 -12.25 -8.76 -4.50
N LEU A 543 -12.67 -7.57 -4.89
CA LEU A 543 -12.25 -6.29 -4.31
C LEU A 543 -13.18 -5.81 -3.19
N GLY A 544 -14.15 -6.63 -2.80
CA GLY A 544 -15.04 -6.37 -1.66
C GLY A 544 -16.13 -5.36 -1.93
N GLY A 545 -16.57 -5.25 -3.20
CA GLY A 545 -17.71 -4.39 -3.56
C GLY A 545 -19.04 -4.91 -3.05
N GLU A 546 -19.98 -4.00 -2.85
CA GLU A 546 -21.34 -4.25 -2.41
C GLU A 546 -22.36 -3.84 -3.50
N GLU A 547 -23.60 -4.29 -3.36
CA GLU A 547 -24.67 -3.97 -4.32
C GLU A 547 -24.94 -2.47 -4.40
N SER A 548 -24.76 -1.75 -3.30
CA SER A 548 -24.96 -0.31 -3.18
C SER A 548 -23.87 0.52 -3.87
N ASP A 549 -22.75 -0.08 -4.25
CA ASP A 549 -21.63 0.60 -4.87
C ASP A 549 -21.91 0.97 -6.32
N TYR A 550 -21.26 2.04 -6.76
CA TYR A 550 -21.40 2.48 -8.14
C TYR A 550 -20.49 1.69 -9.08
N LYS A 551 -20.97 1.50 -10.29
CA LYS A 551 -20.23 0.82 -11.37
C LYS A 551 -20.44 1.53 -12.70
N ILE A 552 -19.40 1.57 -13.51
CA ILE A 552 -19.44 2.15 -14.85
C ILE A 552 -18.50 1.42 -15.81
N ILE A 553 -18.99 1.14 -17.00
CA ILE A 553 -18.20 0.59 -18.11
C ILE A 553 -18.20 1.63 -19.24
N LEU A 554 -17.05 2.21 -19.49
CA LEU A 554 -16.87 3.20 -20.54
C LEU A 554 -16.46 2.56 -21.86
N LYS A 555 -16.97 3.07 -22.94
CA LYS A 555 -16.57 2.66 -24.30
C LYS A 555 -15.26 3.31 -24.69
N SER A 556 -14.47 2.65 -25.54
CA SER A 556 -13.26 3.24 -26.13
C SER A 556 -13.60 4.58 -26.84
N PRO A 557 -12.76 5.62 -26.62
CA PRO A 557 -12.91 6.87 -27.36
C PRO A 557 -12.54 6.73 -28.83
N TYR A 558 -11.81 5.68 -29.19
CA TYR A 558 -11.23 5.47 -30.52
C TYR A 558 -12.21 4.82 -31.47
N ASP A 559 -12.02 5.10 -32.78
CA ASP A 559 -12.78 4.43 -33.81
C ASP A 559 -12.38 2.94 -33.88
N ARG A 560 -13.39 2.07 -34.02
CA ARG A 560 -13.15 0.63 -34.14
C ARG A 560 -12.36 0.27 -35.40
N GLU A 561 -12.52 1.04 -36.46
CA GLU A 561 -11.83 0.84 -37.74
C GLU A 561 -10.32 1.05 -37.63
N ASN A 562 -9.86 1.74 -36.60
CA ASN A 562 -8.45 1.92 -36.31
C ASN A 562 -7.77 0.66 -35.78
N LEU A 563 -8.55 -0.33 -35.30
CA LEU A 563 -8.03 -1.62 -34.81
C LEU A 563 -8.45 -2.76 -35.74
N SER A 564 -7.49 -3.35 -36.46
CA SER A 564 -7.69 -4.61 -37.16
C SER A 564 -7.52 -5.77 -36.18
N LEU A 565 -8.62 -6.47 -35.86
CA LEU A 565 -8.60 -7.59 -34.91
C LEU A 565 -8.86 -8.91 -35.61
N TYR A 566 -7.95 -9.86 -35.42
CA TYR A 566 -8.03 -11.19 -35.96
C TYR A 566 -7.98 -12.27 -34.91
N ILE A 567 -8.78 -13.35 -35.07
CA ILE A 567 -8.68 -14.56 -34.27
C ILE A 567 -8.22 -15.70 -35.20
N TYR A 568 -7.12 -16.33 -34.81
CA TYR A 568 -6.61 -17.51 -35.43
C TYR A 568 -6.84 -18.73 -34.54
N PRO A 569 -7.83 -19.62 -34.84
CA PRO A 569 -8.31 -20.66 -33.94
C PRO A 569 -7.39 -21.90 -33.95
N LEU A 570 -6.12 -21.70 -33.64
CA LEU A 570 -5.13 -22.77 -33.53
C LEU A 570 -4.89 -23.10 -32.05
N SER A 571 -4.98 -24.34 -31.67
CA SER A 571 -4.87 -24.76 -30.29
C SER A 571 -3.45 -24.50 -29.71
N THR A 572 -3.41 -23.71 -28.61
CA THR A 572 -2.18 -23.47 -27.86
C THR A 572 -2.11 -24.27 -26.56
N ARG A 573 -3.00 -25.26 -26.37
CA ARG A 573 -2.99 -26.15 -25.20
C ARG A 573 -1.68 -26.93 -25.12
N TYR A 574 -1.18 -27.13 -23.91
CA TYR A 574 0.14 -27.74 -23.65
C TYR A 574 0.40 -29.00 -24.49
N ARG A 575 -0.57 -29.91 -24.53
CA ARG A 575 -0.49 -31.16 -25.31
C ARG A 575 -0.38 -30.98 -26.84
N HIS A 576 -0.82 -29.83 -27.37
CA HIS A 576 -0.84 -29.54 -28.79
C HIS A 576 0.35 -28.66 -29.27
N ARG A 577 1.08 -28.03 -28.34
CA ARG A 577 2.11 -27.04 -28.64
C ARG A 577 3.16 -27.58 -29.66
N LYS A 578 3.63 -28.81 -29.43
CA LYS A 578 4.63 -29.43 -30.34
C LYS A 578 4.17 -29.58 -31.81
N MET A 579 2.85 -29.65 -32.02
CA MET A 579 2.27 -29.80 -33.35
C MET A 579 1.99 -28.44 -34.02
N THR A 580 1.76 -27.38 -33.20
CA THR A 580 1.25 -26.09 -33.69
C THR A 580 2.29 -24.99 -33.79
N TYR A 581 3.48 -25.12 -33.19
CA TYR A 581 4.44 -24.02 -33.15
C TYR A 581 4.93 -23.57 -34.51
N LYS A 582 5.03 -24.49 -35.51
CA LYS A 582 5.40 -24.15 -36.92
C LYS A 582 4.31 -23.30 -37.58
N ASP A 583 3.04 -23.68 -37.37
CA ASP A 583 1.91 -22.94 -37.96
C ASP A 583 1.76 -21.56 -37.33
N ILE A 584 2.01 -21.47 -36.02
CA ILE A 584 2.05 -20.18 -35.30
C ILE A 584 3.16 -19.30 -35.87
N SER A 585 4.36 -19.85 -36.09
CA SER A 585 5.49 -19.13 -36.67
C SER A 585 5.16 -18.59 -38.05
N ARG A 586 4.54 -19.41 -38.90
CA ARG A 586 4.07 -18.98 -40.24
C ARG A 586 3.00 -17.90 -40.16
N MET A 587 2.05 -18.06 -39.24
CA MET A 587 0.98 -17.06 -39.03
C MET A 587 1.56 -15.70 -38.63
N ILE A 588 2.51 -15.68 -37.68
CA ILE A 588 3.22 -14.48 -37.30
C ILE A 588 3.90 -13.83 -38.52
N SER A 589 4.62 -14.63 -39.30
CA SER A 589 5.29 -14.14 -40.52
C SER A 589 4.32 -13.55 -41.56
N ASN A 590 3.19 -14.21 -41.77
CA ASN A 590 2.18 -13.75 -42.72
C ASN A 590 1.54 -12.43 -42.24
N THR A 591 1.18 -12.35 -40.96
CA THR A 591 0.62 -11.13 -40.36
C THR A 591 1.55 -9.93 -40.56
N ILE A 592 2.85 -10.10 -40.29
CA ILE A 592 3.84 -9.01 -40.44
C ILE A 592 4.03 -8.59 -41.90
N ARG A 593 3.91 -9.52 -42.82
CA ARG A 593 4.00 -9.21 -44.28
C ARG A 593 2.75 -8.48 -44.78
N GLU A 594 1.57 -8.88 -44.32
CA GLU A 594 0.29 -8.26 -44.72
C GLU A 594 0.08 -6.87 -44.05
N HIS A 595 0.57 -6.73 -42.84
CA HIS A 595 0.47 -5.49 -42.03
C HIS A 595 1.87 -5.08 -41.54
N PRO A 596 2.71 -4.45 -42.39
CA PRO A 596 4.07 -4.09 -42.00
C PRO A 596 4.12 -3.10 -40.81
N GLY A 597 5.11 -3.29 -39.93
CA GLY A 597 5.35 -2.42 -38.78
C GLY A 597 6.07 -3.13 -37.63
N ASN A 598 6.22 -2.45 -36.53
CA ASN A 598 6.80 -3.01 -35.33
C ASN A 598 5.76 -3.84 -34.55
N TYR A 599 6.15 -5.03 -34.13
CA TYR A 599 5.29 -5.99 -33.44
C TYR A 599 5.84 -6.45 -32.10
N LEU A 600 4.95 -6.61 -31.10
CA LEU A 600 5.22 -7.38 -29.91
C LEU A 600 4.39 -8.67 -29.90
N ILE A 601 5.07 -9.79 -29.67
CA ILE A 601 4.45 -11.11 -29.65
C ILE A 601 4.55 -11.70 -28.26
N PHE A 602 3.41 -12.02 -27.66
CA PHE A 602 3.33 -12.46 -26.28
C PHE A 602 2.97 -13.93 -26.16
N PHE A 603 3.73 -14.65 -25.34
CA PHE A 603 3.58 -16.08 -25.09
C PHE A 603 3.26 -16.37 -23.62
N PRO A 604 2.65 -17.52 -23.30
CA PRO A 604 2.35 -17.90 -21.92
C PRO A 604 3.57 -18.39 -21.12
N SER A 605 4.71 -18.66 -21.76
CA SER A 605 5.94 -19.10 -21.10
C SER A 605 7.17 -18.90 -21.98
N TYR A 606 8.34 -18.75 -21.36
CA TYR A 606 9.63 -18.64 -22.05
C TYR A 606 9.94 -19.86 -22.95
N SER A 607 9.68 -21.08 -22.47
CA SER A 607 9.96 -22.27 -23.27
C SER A 607 9.13 -22.32 -24.55
N TYR A 608 7.84 -21.93 -24.50
CA TYR A 608 6.99 -21.90 -25.66
C TYR A 608 7.41 -20.78 -26.65
N MET A 609 7.75 -19.64 -26.11
CA MET A 609 8.28 -18.51 -26.85
C MET A 609 9.52 -18.90 -27.63
N ASN A 610 10.51 -19.53 -26.98
CA ASN A 610 11.77 -19.95 -27.62
C ASN A 610 11.55 -20.94 -28.76
N TYR A 611 10.69 -21.96 -28.59
CA TYR A 611 10.38 -22.90 -29.67
C TYR A 611 9.76 -22.23 -30.89
N VAL A 612 8.86 -21.28 -30.71
CA VAL A 612 8.26 -20.54 -31.84
C VAL A 612 9.27 -19.58 -32.44
N TYR A 613 10.09 -18.92 -31.63
CA TYR A 613 11.13 -17.99 -32.06
C TYR A 613 12.18 -18.65 -32.94
N GLU A 614 12.72 -19.81 -32.54
CA GLU A 614 13.68 -20.58 -33.35
C GLU A 614 13.11 -20.93 -34.73
N ASN A 615 11.83 -21.35 -34.79
CA ASN A 615 11.16 -21.62 -36.06
C ASN A 615 10.87 -20.36 -36.86
N PHE A 616 10.59 -19.23 -36.18
CA PHE A 616 10.35 -17.95 -36.84
C PHE A 616 11.61 -17.43 -37.54
N LEU A 617 12.76 -17.54 -36.93
CA LEU A 617 14.05 -17.12 -37.48
C LEU A 617 14.36 -17.89 -38.78
N TYR A 618 14.06 -19.18 -38.83
CA TYR A 618 14.30 -20.00 -40.01
C TYR A 618 13.57 -19.46 -41.26
N TYR A 619 12.40 -18.84 -41.12
CA TYR A 619 11.61 -18.29 -42.22
C TYR A 619 11.81 -16.78 -42.46
N ASN A 620 12.51 -16.07 -41.57
CA ASN A 620 12.55 -14.60 -41.54
C ASN A 620 13.94 -14.04 -41.21
N GLU A 621 14.99 -14.55 -41.90
CA GLU A 621 16.40 -14.17 -41.69
C GLU A 621 16.68 -12.64 -41.81
N ASN A 622 15.85 -11.91 -42.57
CA ASN A 622 16.03 -10.48 -42.82
C ASN A 622 15.27 -9.55 -41.88
N LEU A 623 14.47 -10.08 -40.96
CA LEU A 623 13.74 -9.25 -39.96
C LEU A 623 14.61 -9.00 -38.72
N LYS A 624 14.58 -7.78 -38.22
CA LYS A 624 15.18 -7.46 -36.92
C LYS A 624 14.33 -8.04 -35.80
N THR A 625 14.87 -8.99 -35.06
CA THR A 625 14.18 -9.64 -33.95
C THR A 625 14.88 -9.38 -32.62
N ILE A 626 14.10 -9.25 -31.56
CA ILE A 626 14.58 -9.16 -30.18
C ILE A 626 13.72 -10.05 -29.30
N ILE A 627 14.32 -10.63 -28.29
CA ILE A 627 13.65 -11.58 -27.40
C ILE A 627 13.85 -11.20 -25.93
N GLN A 628 12.79 -11.36 -25.14
CA GLN A 628 12.84 -11.17 -23.70
C GLN A 628 13.58 -12.32 -23.02
N GLU A 629 14.60 -12.01 -22.25
CA GLU A 629 15.31 -12.96 -21.39
C GLU A 629 14.76 -12.94 -19.96
N LYS A 630 15.05 -14.01 -19.20
CA LYS A 630 14.85 -13.99 -17.77
C LYS A 630 15.86 -13.04 -17.13
N ASP A 631 15.50 -12.42 -16.04
CA ASP A 631 16.41 -11.64 -15.19
C ASP A 631 17.11 -10.44 -15.90
N MET A 632 16.45 -9.86 -16.91
CA MET A 632 16.93 -8.64 -17.57
C MET A 632 17.11 -7.51 -16.56
N SER A 633 18.27 -6.84 -16.61
CA SER A 633 18.54 -5.60 -15.89
C SER A 633 17.62 -4.46 -16.33
N GLU A 634 17.61 -3.35 -15.63
CA GLU A 634 16.85 -2.16 -16.02
C GLU A 634 17.38 -1.57 -17.34
N GLU A 635 18.70 -1.60 -17.54
CA GLU A 635 19.39 -1.19 -18.77
C GLU A 635 18.99 -2.07 -19.97
N ASP A 636 19.00 -3.40 -19.80
CA ASP A 636 18.57 -4.35 -20.87
C ASP A 636 17.11 -4.10 -21.29
N ARG A 637 16.25 -3.72 -20.32
CA ARG A 637 14.84 -3.40 -20.62
C ARG A 637 14.69 -2.12 -21.40
N GLU A 638 15.46 -1.09 -21.06
CA GLU A 638 15.50 0.16 -21.81
C GLU A 638 16.01 -0.08 -23.22
N ASP A 639 17.08 -0.85 -23.38
CA ASP A 639 17.64 -1.22 -24.67
C ASP A 639 16.65 -2.01 -25.53
N PHE A 640 15.91 -2.95 -24.93
CA PHE A 640 14.84 -3.66 -25.63
C PHE A 640 13.80 -2.67 -26.18
N LEU A 641 13.35 -1.70 -25.39
CA LEU A 641 12.35 -0.71 -25.79
C LEU A 641 12.87 0.32 -26.79
N ASN A 642 14.15 0.68 -26.70
CA ASN A 642 14.80 1.61 -27.62
C ASN A 642 14.90 1.08 -29.04
N ASN A 643 14.89 -0.25 -29.23
CA ASN A 643 14.80 -0.85 -30.56
C ASN A 643 13.49 -0.50 -31.28
N PHE A 644 12.42 -0.19 -30.59
CA PHE A 644 11.13 0.25 -31.16
C PHE A 644 11.15 1.77 -31.45
N SER A 645 12.07 2.25 -32.25
CA SER A 645 12.14 3.66 -32.64
C SER A 645 11.26 3.96 -33.87
N LYS A 646 10.92 5.24 -34.07
CA LYS A 646 10.17 5.70 -35.25
C LYS A 646 11.01 5.71 -36.55
N ASP A 647 12.33 5.78 -36.41
CA ASP A 647 13.27 6.03 -37.47
C ASP A 647 13.99 4.77 -37.97
N THR A 648 13.48 3.58 -37.69
CA THR A 648 14.09 2.33 -38.15
C THR A 648 13.63 2.02 -39.58
N GLU A 649 14.59 1.93 -40.50
CA GLU A 649 14.35 1.44 -41.87
C GLU A 649 13.82 -0.01 -41.93
N LYS A 650 13.92 -0.75 -40.84
CA LYS A 650 13.47 -2.14 -40.71
C LYS A 650 12.49 -2.30 -39.55
N ASN A 651 11.39 -2.99 -39.80
CA ASN A 651 10.42 -3.40 -38.77
C ASN A 651 11.10 -4.26 -37.70
N VAL A 652 10.77 -4.01 -36.45
CA VAL A 652 11.27 -4.75 -35.29
C VAL A 652 10.18 -5.68 -34.74
N VAL A 653 10.57 -6.93 -34.51
CA VAL A 653 9.68 -7.96 -33.95
C VAL A 653 10.22 -8.39 -32.58
N GLY A 654 9.53 -7.97 -31.52
CA GLY A 654 9.86 -8.33 -30.14
C GLY A 654 9.06 -9.52 -29.64
N PHE A 655 9.74 -10.47 -29.02
CA PHE A 655 9.15 -11.64 -28.39
C PHE A 655 9.20 -11.50 -26.88
N GLY A 656 8.05 -11.69 -26.22
CA GLY A 656 7.94 -11.54 -24.77
C GLY A 656 6.93 -12.50 -24.14
N VAL A 657 6.89 -12.51 -22.82
CA VAL A 657 6.00 -13.37 -22.04
C VAL A 657 4.84 -12.54 -21.47
N MET A 658 3.61 -13.07 -21.54
CA MET A 658 2.41 -12.46 -20.95
C MET A 658 2.55 -12.34 -19.44
N GLY A 659 2.18 -11.18 -18.90
CA GLY A 659 2.38 -10.87 -17.48
C GLY A 659 3.84 -10.56 -17.10
N GLY A 660 4.75 -10.55 -18.07
CA GLY A 660 6.13 -10.07 -17.92
C GLY A 660 6.24 -8.56 -18.07
N ILE A 661 7.48 -8.07 -17.92
CA ILE A 661 7.83 -6.64 -17.89
C ILE A 661 7.41 -5.84 -19.13
N PHE A 662 7.28 -6.48 -20.30
CA PHE A 662 6.89 -5.84 -21.55
C PHE A 662 5.39 -5.96 -21.87
N SER A 663 4.64 -6.80 -21.16
CA SER A 663 3.17 -6.86 -21.30
C SER A 663 2.47 -5.76 -20.53
N GLU A 664 3.15 -5.15 -19.56
CA GLU A 664 2.64 -4.11 -18.71
C GLU A 664 3.63 -2.94 -18.55
N GLY A 665 3.11 -1.71 -18.46
CA GLY A 665 3.95 -0.55 -18.12
C GLY A 665 4.86 -0.01 -19.24
N ILE A 666 4.71 -0.41 -20.51
CA ILE A 666 5.42 0.19 -21.64
C ILE A 666 4.55 1.21 -22.36
N ASP A 667 5.14 2.28 -22.89
CA ASP A 667 4.45 3.34 -23.64
C ASP A 667 5.09 3.54 -25.01
N LEU A 668 4.67 2.69 -25.97
CA LEU A 668 5.10 2.76 -27.37
C LEU A 668 3.97 3.37 -28.19
N LYS A 669 3.99 4.69 -28.42
CA LYS A 669 2.96 5.45 -29.15
C LYS A 669 3.22 5.49 -30.65
N GLY A 670 2.13 5.53 -31.42
CA GLY A 670 2.15 5.69 -32.87
C GLY A 670 2.92 4.55 -33.60
N ASP A 671 3.79 4.91 -34.51
CA ASP A 671 4.55 3.95 -35.34
C ASP A 671 5.58 3.13 -34.56
N ARG A 672 5.83 3.42 -33.30
CA ARG A 672 6.70 2.60 -32.45
C ARG A 672 6.12 1.21 -32.19
N LEU A 673 4.79 1.03 -32.21
CA LEU A 673 4.14 -0.27 -32.11
C LEU A 673 2.90 -0.32 -33.01
N LYS A 674 2.96 -1.09 -34.09
CA LYS A 674 1.87 -1.28 -35.04
C LYS A 674 1.01 -2.51 -34.75
N GLY A 675 1.54 -3.48 -34.03
CA GLY A 675 0.74 -4.65 -33.74
C GLY A 675 1.18 -5.45 -32.53
N ALA A 676 0.21 -6.23 -32.00
CA ALA A 676 0.44 -7.22 -30.98
C ALA A 676 -0.15 -8.58 -31.38
N ILE A 677 0.63 -9.62 -31.18
CA ILE A 677 0.18 -11.01 -31.43
C ILE A 677 0.19 -11.74 -30.09
N ILE A 678 -0.97 -12.25 -29.68
CA ILE A 678 -1.14 -12.91 -28.38
C ILE A 678 -1.31 -14.41 -28.63
N VAL A 679 -0.36 -15.21 -28.18
CA VAL A 679 -0.36 -16.67 -28.31
C VAL A 679 -0.91 -17.31 -27.04
N GLY A 680 -2.15 -17.79 -27.11
CA GLY A 680 -2.85 -18.41 -25.99
C GLY A 680 -3.69 -17.44 -25.15
N VAL A 681 -4.48 -17.99 -24.25
CA VAL A 681 -5.47 -17.25 -23.42
C VAL A 681 -4.89 -16.76 -22.08
N GLY A 682 -3.57 -16.67 -21.96
CA GLY A 682 -2.91 -16.04 -20.82
C GLY A 682 -3.04 -16.76 -19.47
N LEU A 683 -3.54 -18.00 -19.42
CA LEU A 683 -3.75 -18.71 -18.16
C LEU A 683 -2.47 -18.70 -17.30
N PRO A 684 -2.57 -18.38 -16.01
CA PRO A 684 -1.47 -18.53 -15.07
C PRO A 684 -0.92 -19.97 -15.06
N GLN A 685 0.32 -20.13 -14.63
CA GLN A 685 0.89 -21.46 -14.41
C GLN A 685 0.07 -22.22 -13.35
N ILE A 686 -0.16 -23.52 -13.62
CA ILE A 686 -0.78 -24.41 -12.66
C ILE A 686 0.17 -24.56 -11.48
N CYS A 687 -0.31 -24.26 -10.30
CA CYS A 687 0.40 -24.41 -9.03
C CYS A 687 -0.58 -24.71 -7.90
N PRO A 688 -0.10 -25.30 -6.80
CA PRO A 688 -0.96 -25.65 -5.66
C PRO A 688 -1.78 -24.49 -5.14
N GLU A 689 -1.21 -23.31 -5.00
CA GLU A 689 -1.95 -22.13 -4.52
C GLU A 689 -3.13 -21.76 -5.41
N ARG A 690 -2.98 -21.84 -6.73
CA ARG A 690 -4.07 -21.56 -7.67
C ARG A 690 -5.16 -22.64 -7.62
N ASP A 691 -4.79 -23.89 -7.42
CA ASP A 691 -5.77 -24.98 -7.27
C ASP A 691 -6.52 -24.86 -5.95
N ILE A 692 -5.90 -24.45 -4.86
CA ILE A 692 -6.55 -24.18 -3.57
C ILE A 692 -7.56 -23.02 -3.72
N ILE A 693 -7.18 -21.93 -4.40
CA ILE A 693 -8.12 -20.82 -4.68
C ILE A 693 -9.30 -21.31 -5.53
N LYS A 694 -9.07 -22.16 -6.51
CA LYS A 694 -10.13 -22.76 -7.36
C LYS A 694 -11.09 -23.56 -6.50
N GLU A 695 -10.59 -24.41 -5.62
CA GLU A 695 -11.42 -25.23 -4.73
C GLU A 695 -12.26 -24.37 -3.79
N TYR A 696 -11.65 -23.36 -3.17
CA TYR A 696 -12.36 -22.38 -2.31
C TYR A 696 -13.56 -21.75 -3.05
N TYR A 697 -13.36 -21.18 -4.25
CA TYR A 697 -14.47 -20.55 -4.98
C TYR A 697 -15.51 -21.54 -5.49
N ASN A 698 -15.15 -22.81 -5.75
CA ASN A 698 -16.13 -23.85 -6.03
C ASN A 698 -17.02 -24.14 -4.82
N GLU A 699 -16.45 -24.19 -3.60
CA GLU A 699 -17.19 -24.36 -2.35
C GLU A 699 -18.13 -23.16 -2.09
N GLU A 700 -17.71 -21.95 -2.46
CA GLU A 700 -18.54 -20.74 -2.43
C GLU A 700 -19.62 -20.68 -3.55
N GLY A 701 -19.78 -21.74 -4.32
CA GLY A 701 -20.81 -21.84 -5.40
C GLY A 701 -20.48 -21.03 -6.64
N LYS A 702 -19.22 -20.63 -6.85
CA LYS A 702 -18.71 -19.91 -8.03
C LYS A 702 -17.95 -20.86 -8.96
N ASP A 703 -17.70 -20.45 -10.21
CA ASP A 703 -16.77 -21.19 -11.09
C ASP A 703 -15.31 -20.92 -10.64
N GLY A 704 -14.78 -21.78 -9.77
CA GLY A 704 -13.44 -21.62 -9.22
C GLY A 704 -12.34 -21.65 -10.29
N TYR A 705 -12.54 -22.36 -11.41
CA TYR A 705 -11.60 -22.34 -12.52
C TYR A 705 -11.54 -20.95 -13.19
N ASP A 706 -12.69 -20.31 -13.33
CA ASP A 706 -12.76 -18.96 -13.88
C ASP A 706 -12.08 -17.96 -12.97
N TYR A 707 -12.34 -18.02 -11.66
CA TYR A 707 -11.74 -17.11 -10.66
C TYR A 707 -10.23 -17.26 -10.54
N SER A 708 -9.71 -18.49 -10.64
CA SER A 708 -8.27 -18.75 -10.45
C SER A 708 -7.44 -18.65 -11.72
N TYR A 709 -8.02 -18.95 -12.88
CA TYR A 709 -7.28 -19.11 -14.12
C TYR A 709 -7.80 -18.24 -15.29
N VAL A 710 -9.12 -18.29 -15.57
CA VAL A 710 -9.66 -17.67 -16.79
C VAL A 710 -9.68 -16.16 -16.69
N TYR A 711 -10.24 -15.60 -15.63
CA TYR A 711 -10.31 -14.13 -15.45
C TYR A 711 -8.93 -13.48 -15.33
N PRO A 712 -8.00 -13.99 -14.50
CA PRO A 712 -6.62 -13.49 -14.48
C PRO A 712 -5.90 -13.64 -15.83
N GLY A 713 -6.15 -14.75 -16.54
CA GLY A 713 -5.57 -14.99 -17.86
C GLY A 713 -6.05 -13.99 -18.91
N MET A 714 -7.36 -13.80 -19.00
CA MET A 714 -7.96 -12.87 -19.96
C MET A 714 -7.56 -11.41 -19.66
N ASN A 715 -7.36 -11.07 -18.40
CA ASN A 715 -6.83 -9.76 -18.01
C ASN A 715 -5.46 -9.51 -18.64
N LYS A 716 -4.53 -10.48 -18.58
CA LYS A 716 -3.20 -10.37 -19.23
C LYS A 716 -3.29 -10.23 -20.75
N VAL A 717 -4.22 -10.95 -21.40
CA VAL A 717 -4.49 -10.81 -22.84
C VAL A 717 -4.93 -9.39 -23.18
N MET A 718 -5.89 -8.85 -22.43
CA MET A 718 -6.39 -7.49 -22.66
C MET A 718 -5.32 -6.42 -22.41
N GLN A 719 -4.46 -6.61 -21.41
CA GLN A 719 -3.34 -5.71 -21.14
C GLN A 719 -2.33 -5.69 -22.28
N ALA A 720 -1.94 -6.86 -22.76
CA ALA A 720 -0.98 -7.00 -23.85
C ALA A 720 -1.52 -6.40 -25.17
N ALA A 721 -2.75 -6.71 -25.52
CA ALA A 721 -3.40 -6.18 -26.72
C ALA A 721 -3.73 -4.69 -26.64
N GLY A 722 -4.06 -4.19 -25.44
CA GLY A 722 -4.37 -2.77 -25.19
C GLY A 722 -3.17 -1.83 -25.35
N ARG A 723 -1.99 -2.33 -25.77
CA ARG A 723 -0.79 -1.51 -26.07
C ARG A 723 -0.80 -0.89 -27.45
N VAL A 724 -1.59 -1.44 -28.36
CA VAL A 724 -1.55 -1.08 -29.79
C VAL A 724 -2.22 0.28 -30.07
N ILE A 725 -3.34 0.58 -29.46
CA ILE A 725 -4.05 1.86 -29.62
C ILE A 725 -3.93 2.69 -28.34
N ARG A 726 -3.29 3.86 -28.45
CA ARG A 726 -3.00 4.78 -27.34
C ARG A 726 -3.55 6.19 -27.56
N THR A 727 -3.60 6.61 -28.84
CA THR A 727 -4.08 7.91 -29.25
C THR A 727 -5.20 7.76 -30.30
N GLU A 728 -5.89 8.85 -30.61
CA GLU A 728 -7.01 8.88 -31.56
C GLU A 728 -6.54 8.56 -33.01
N ASP A 729 -5.27 8.86 -33.29
CA ASP A 729 -4.68 8.68 -34.62
C ASP A 729 -4.00 7.32 -34.78
N ASP A 730 -3.84 6.55 -33.70
CA ASP A 730 -3.18 5.23 -33.79
C ASP A 730 -4.02 4.25 -34.58
N LYS A 731 -3.36 3.54 -35.51
CA LYS A 731 -3.92 2.39 -36.22
C LYS A 731 -3.03 1.19 -36.01
N GLY A 732 -3.66 0.03 -35.76
CA GLY A 732 -2.87 -1.15 -35.48
C GLY A 732 -3.60 -2.47 -35.67
N THR A 733 -2.84 -3.55 -35.52
CA THR A 733 -3.29 -4.92 -35.71
C THR A 733 -3.11 -5.72 -34.44
N VAL A 734 -4.16 -6.42 -34.01
CA VAL A 734 -4.11 -7.38 -32.90
C VAL A 734 -4.51 -8.76 -33.44
N VAL A 735 -3.69 -9.77 -33.16
CA VAL A 735 -3.99 -11.17 -33.52
C VAL A 735 -4.05 -11.99 -32.23
N LEU A 736 -5.16 -12.68 -32.03
CA LEU A 736 -5.38 -13.62 -30.92
C LEU A 736 -5.26 -15.05 -31.48
N ILE A 737 -4.29 -15.81 -31.00
CA ILE A 737 -4.04 -17.18 -31.46
C ILE A 737 -4.45 -18.15 -30.34
N ASP A 738 -5.66 -18.65 -30.42
CA ASP A 738 -6.19 -19.80 -29.67
C ASP A 738 -7.64 -20.07 -30.08
N ASP A 739 -8.03 -21.34 -30.16
CA ASP A 739 -9.42 -21.75 -30.49
C ASP A 739 -10.43 -21.37 -29.41
N ARG A 740 -10.02 -21.24 -28.16
CA ARG A 740 -10.86 -20.85 -27.01
C ARG A 740 -11.42 -19.45 -27.15
N PHE A 741 -10.75 -18.53 -27.85
CA PHE A 741 -11.26 -17.18 -28.06
C PHE A 741 -12.61 -17.13 -28.80
N LEU A 742 -12.97 -18.19 -29.55
CA LEU A 742 -14.25 -18.28 -30.21
C LEU A 742 -15.38 -18.85 -29.32
N SER A 743 -15.08 -19.31 -28.12
CA SER A 743 -16.13 -19.75 -27.18
C SER A 743 -16.87 -18.57 -26.57
N GLN A 744 -18.15 -18.72 -26.29
CA GLN A 744 -19.01 -17.67 -25.74
C GLN A 744 -18.42 -17.06 -24.47
N LYS A 745 -17.87 -17.90 -23.55
CA LYS A 745 -17.21 -17.47 -22.31
C LYS A 745 -16.12 -16.41 -22.55
N TYR A 746 -15.23 -16.61 -23.51
CA TYR A 746 -14.15 -15.68 -23.83
C TYR A 746 -14.65 -14.45 -24.59
N LEU A 747 -15.62 -14.63 -25.47
CA LEU A 747 -16.27 -13.54 -26.23
C LEU A 747 -16.95 -12.54 -25.28
N ASP A 748 -17.60 -13.02 -24.23
CA ASP A 748 -18.30 -12.18 -23.24
C ASP A 748 -17.32 -11.32 -22.40
N MET A 749 -16.09 -11.78 -22.22
CA MET A 749 -15.05 -11.03 -21.52
C MET A 749 -14.35 -9.98 -22.41
N MET A 750 -14.42 -10.13 -23.75
CA MET A 750 -13.79 -9.19 -24.68
C MET A 750 -14.43 -7.80 -24.58
N PRO A 751 -13.63 -6.74 -24.71
CA PRO A 751 -14.13 -5.40 -24.87
C PRO A 751 -15.12 -5.29 -26.03
N TYR A 752 -16.13 -4.41 -25.89
CA TYR A 752 -17.14 -4.21 -26.94
C TYR A 752 -16.52 -3.82 -28.30
N GLU A 753 -15.43 -3.05 -28.28
CA GLU A 753 -14.66 -2.63 -29.45
C GLU A 753 -13.92 -3.77 -30.15
N TRP A 754 -13.81 -4.94 -29.55
CA TRP A 754 -13.19 -6.13 -30.15
C TRP A 754 -14.19 -7.03 -30.89
N ARG A 755 -15.49 -6.78 -30.80
CA ARG A 755 -16.53 -7.63 -31.39
C ARG A 755 -16.59 -7.63 -32.91
N HIS A 756 -15.80 -6.78 -33.58
CA HIS A 756 -15.66 -6.75 -35.05
C HIS A 756 -14.54 -7.65 -35.60
N PHE A 757 -14.00 -8.53 -34.76
CA PHE A 757 -12.92 -9.44 -35.16
C PHE A 757 -13.24 -10.26 -36.42
N LYS A 758 -12.19 -10.59 -37.17
CA LYS A 758 -12.24 -11.52 -38.28
C LYS A 758 -11.56 -12.84 -37.94
N VAL A 759 -12.14 -13.95 -38.33
CA VAL A 759 -11.54 -15.27 -38.11
C VAL A 759 -10.68 -15.61 -39.34
N ILE A 760 -9.41 -15.88 -39.09
CA ILE A 760 -8.46 -16.37 -40.11
C ILE A 760 -8.46 -17.89 -40.00
N ARG A 761 -8.71 -18.59 -41.13
CA ARG A 761 -8.74 -20.05 -41.22
C ARG A 761 -7.53 -20.60 -41.97
#